data_3c41d33ff2c1108a847c758021890646
#
_entry.id   3c41d33ff2c1108a847c758021890646
#
_cell.length_a   1.000
_cell.length_b   1.000
_cell.length_c   1.000
_cell.angle_alpha   90.00
_cell.angle_beta   90.00
_cell.angle_gamma   90.00
#
_symmetry.space_group_name_H-M   'P 1'
#
loop_
_entity.id
_entity.type
_entity.pdbx_description
1 polymer ?
#
loop_
_entity_poly.entity_id
_entity_poly.type
_entity_poly.pdbx_seq_one_letter_code
_entity_poly.pdbx_strand_id
1 'polypeptide(L)'
;MRKIFKETVSIEKAKEILFQFYKPRIEIEEVDLLQSLGRILAEDVRASVSLPPFDRVVMDGYALKAEDTFGADENNPAILKVVGRIEAGEWCEAEIYSGEAIEVATGSVLPKGANAVVMVEFTREKEGFIEIFKSVAPGENVLFAGSDVMAGEIVLRRGKRLTHREIAILSACGISKVKVYRKPVVAVISTGNELIEPGEKLEKANIYDVNSYMLSSAIIECGGSPVRIGIVRDEEEEIERAITHALDVADLVLTSGSTSAGFGDSMFNVLSRFDPGLLVHGIAVKPGKPTIIAVHREKPIFALPGYPTSALTIFELLVAPVLRKLSGLMRESKSLKARLAVRITSEPGRREFLPVNVIATSEGYKAYPVLGSYSGTISAIYATDGFIEIPEDVLMLEENEEVEVKLFGEIKPANLVIIGSHCIAIDLLLELMGELEPKIINLGSTAGILAVKRREADVAGIHLLSEDGNYNETLVRRFGVEDAVLVKGYLREQGFIVARGNPKGIKSIEDLLREEVRIVNRNRGSGTRVLLDMQLQELARKTGIDFEEIKRRIRGYEVEAKTHDAVAISIATGKADVGLGIKSVAKIYGLDFIPLRAEEFDFLIPKDRLRKNSVERFLECLQSEEFAERLKKFEGLRVYERTGEKIEI
;
A
#
# COMPACT_ATOMS: atom_id res chain seq x y z
N MET A 1 -29.53 29.94 -4.43
CA MET A 1 -29.31 29.65 -3.00
C MET A 1 -28.35 28.50 -2.90
N ARG A 2 -27.25 28.59 -2.12
CA ARG A 2 -26.39 27.44 -1.86
C ARG A 2 -27.20 26.35 -1.16
N LYS A 3 -27.35 25.16 -1.78
CA LYS A 3 -27.93 23.99 -1.13
C LYS A 3 -26.90 23.44 -0.13
N ILE A 4 -26.97 23.89 1.11
CA ILE A 4 -26.14 23.35 2.21
C ILE A 4 -26.73 21.98 2.57
N PHE A 5 -25.89 20.97 2.84
CA PHE A 5 -26.29 19.68 3.39
C PHE A 5 -27.12 19.94 4.66
N LYS A 6 -28.45 19.89 4.56
CA LYS A 6 -29.32 20.24 5.69
C LYS A 6 -29.29 19.19 6.79
N GLU A 7 -29.13 17.92 6.40
CA GLU A 7 -29.01 16.79 7.34
C GLU A 7 -28.04 15.76 6.73
N THR A 8 -27.02 15.38 7.49
CA THR A 8 -26.16 14.25 7.15
C THR A 8 -26.64 13.02 7.92
N VAL A 9 -26.58 11.86 7.30
CA VAL A 9 -26.95 10.58 7.95
C VAL A 9 -25.70 9.81 8.37
N SER A 10 -25.81 8.94 9.38
CA SER A 10 -24.72 8.02 9.73
C SER A 10 -24.48 6.99 8.61
N ILE A 11 -23.33 6.34 8.63
CA ILE A 11 -23.00 5.27 7.66
C ILE A 11 -24.02 4.13 7.74
N GLU A 12 -24.40 3.74 8.95
CA GLU A 12 -25.37 2.69 9.22
C GLU A 12 -26.72 3.04 8.61
N LYS A 13 -27.17 4.29 8.84
CA LYS A 13 -28.43 4.77 8.29
C LYS A 13 -28.41 4.86 6.77
N ALA A 14 -27.29 5.28 6.19
CA ALA A 14 -27.11 5.29 4.73
C ALA A 14 -27.21 3.88 4.12
N LYS A 15 -26.63 2.87 4.77
CA LYS A 15 -26.77 1.46 4.37
C LYS A 15 -28.21 0.95 4.50
N GLU A 16 -28.87 1.26 5.61
CA GLU A 16 -30.29 0.89 5.79
C GLU A 16 -31.16 1.46 4.66
N ILE A 17 -31.03 2.74 4.36
CA ILE A 17 -31.76 3.39 3.28
C ILE A 17 -31.46 2.73 1.94
N LEU A 18 -30.17 2.53 1.60
CA LEU A 18 -29.79 1.88 0.35
C LEU A 18 -30.45 0.50 0.20
N PHE A 19 -30.39 -0.36 1.24
CA PHE A 19 -30.91 -1.73 1.16
C PHE A 19 -32.44 -1.85 1.21
N GLN A 20 -33.17 -0.76 1.45
CA GLN A 20 -34.61 -0.69 1.22
C GLN A 20 -34.95 -0.69 -0.28
N PHE A 21 -34.12 -0.06 -1.10
CA PHE A 21 -34.33 0.10 -2.54
C PHE A 21 -33.46 -0.80 -3.41
N TYR A 22 -32.35 -1.29 -2.87
CA TYR A 22 -31.40 -2.17 -3.57
C TYR A 22 -31.24 -3.50 -2.84
N LYS A 23 -31.53 -4.58 -3.52
CA LYS A 23 -31.31 -5.95 -3.02
C LYS A 23 -30.20 -6.61 -3.83
N PRO A 24 -28.98 -6.77 -3.27
CA PRO A 24 -27.89 -7.43 -3.98
C PRO A 24 -28.29 -8.84 -4.42
N ARG A 25 -28.31 -9.10 -5.71
CA ARG A 25 -28.54 -10.42 -6.29
C ARG A 25 -27.22 -11.10 -6.53
N ILE A 26 -26.99 -12.22 -5.84
CA ILE A 26 -25.78 -13.03 -6.01
C ILE A 26 -26.04 -13.92 -7.23
N GLU A 27 -25.18 -13.78 -8.25
CA GLU A 27 -25.22 -14.59 -9.45
C GLU A 27 -24.06 -15.58 -9.48
N ILE A 28 -24.29 -16.73 -10.12
CA ILE A 28 -23.33 -17.81 -10.28
C ILE A 28 -23.13 -18.04 -11.77
N GLU A 29 -21.89 -18.24 -12.16
CA GLU A 29 -21.52 -18.60 -13.52
C GLU A 29 -20.58 -19.81 -13.53
N GLU A 30 -20.64 -20.59 -14.61
CA GLU A 30 -19.74 -21.70 -14.84
C GLU A 30 -18.59 -21.25 -15.74
N VAL A 31 -17.35 -21.51 -15.28
CA VAL A 31 -16.14 -21.08 -15.99
C VAL A 31 -15.12 -22.22 -16.09
N ASP A 32 -14.26 -22.17 -17.11
CA ASP A 32 -13.15 -23.08 -17.27
C ASP A 32 -12.12 -22.90 -16.14
N LEU A 33 -11.34 -23.95 -15.83
CA LEU A 33 -10.40 -23.97 -14.70
C LEU A 33 -9.45 -22.77 -14.69
N LEU A 34 -8.83 -22.41 -15.80
CA LEU A 34 -7.91 -21.27 -15.83
C LEU A 34 -8.60 -19.92 -15.61
N GLN A 35 -9.86 -19.79 -16.07
CA GLN A 35 -10.67 -18.59 -15.84
C GLN A 35 -11.17 -18.50 -14.39
N SER A 36 -11.12 -19.61 -13.66
CA SER A 36 -11.52 -19.67 -12.25
C SER A 36 -10.45 -19.14 -11.27
N LEU A 37 -9.23 -18.89 -11.73
CA LEU A 37 -8.15 -18.37 -10.88
C LEU A 37 -8.55 -17.07 -10.17
N GLY A 38 -8.40 -17.07 -8.83
CA GLY A 38 -8.76 -15.91 -7.99
C GLY A 38 -10.26 -15.76 -7.73
N ARG A 39 -11.14 -16.56 -8.38
CA ARG A 39 -12.58 -16.55 -8.17
C ARG A 39 -12.96 -17.27 -6.87
N ILE A 40 -14.17 -17.05 -6.43
CA ILE A 40 -14.74 -17.70 -5.24
C ILE A 40 -15.69 -18.81 -5.67
N LEU A 41 -15.47 -20.01 -5.18
CA LEU A 41 -16.27 -21.19 -5.47
C LEU A 41 -17.71 -21.04 -4.94
N ALA A 42 -18.71 -21.29 -5.77
CA ALA A 42 -20.11 -21.05 -5.43
C ALA A 42 -20.83 -22.29 -4.84
N GLU A 43 -20.26 -23.48 -4.98
CA GLU A 43 -20.79 -24.74 -4.45
C GLU A 43 -19.66 -25.67 -3.95
N ASP A 44 -20.02 -26.67 -3.15
CA ASP A 44 -19.04 -27.72 -2.77
C ASP A 44 -18.72 -28.60 -3.98
N VAL A 45 -17.44 -28.89 -4.18
CA VAL A 45 -16.98 -29.76 -5.28
C VAL A 45 -16.57 -31.11 -4.71
N ARG A 46 -17.08 -32.18 -5.34
CA ARG A 46 -16.75 -33.56 -4.99
C ARG A 46 -15.85 -34.19 -6.03
N ALA A 47 -14.93 -35.03 -5.58
CA ALA A 47 -14.11 -35.83 -6.48
C ALA A 47 -14.98 -36.74 -7.36
N SER A 48 -14.82 -36.68 -8.65
CA SER A 48 -15.51 -37.55 -9.61
C SER A 48 -14.86 -38.93 -9.74
N VAL A 49 -13.59 -39.01 -9.35
CA VAL A 49 -12.76 -40.22 -9.39
C VAL A 49 -11.93 -40.33 -8.12
N SER A 50 -11.52 -41.55 -7.78
CA SER A 50 -10.52 -41.76 -6.73
C SER A 50 -9.13 -41.37 -7.22
N LEU A 51 -8.27 -40.89 -6.34
CA LEU A 51 -6.88 -40.57 -6.62
C LEU A 51 -5.94 -41.41 -5.77
N PRO A 52 -4.99 -42.13 -6.37
CA PRO A 52 -4.96 -42.47 -7.80
C PRO A 52 -6.13 -43.38 -8.19
N PRO A 53 -6.51 -43.47 -9.47
CA PRO A 53 -7.64 -44.29 -9.92
C PRO A 53 -7.34 -45.78 -9.97
N PHE A 54 -6.08 -46.19 -9.82
CA PHE A 54 -5.58 -47.57 -9.79
C PHE A 54 -4.35 -47.64 -8.87
N ASP A 55 -3.96 -48.83 -8.45
CA ASP A 55 -2.72 -49.04 -7.68
C ASP A 55 -1.54 -48.65 -8.56
N ARG A 56 -0.82 -47.62 -8.16
CA ARG A 56 0.18 -46.94 -9.00
C ARG A 56 1.59 -47.17 -8.48
N VAL A 57 2.48 -47.53 -9.35
CA VAL A 57 3.90 -47.66 -9.12
C VAL A 57 4.54 -46.28 -8.87
N VAL A 58 5.36 -46.14 -7.82
CA VAL A 58 5.96 -44.86 -7.44
C VAL A 58 7.41 -44.72 -7.92
N MET A 59 8.12 -45.83 -8.10
CA MET A 59 9.53 -45.86 -8.52
C MET A 59 9.75 -46.86 -9.66
N ASP A 60 10.71 -46.58 -10.52
CA ASP A 60 11.15 -47.53 -11.54
C ASP A 60 11.75 -48.79 -10.88
N GLY A 61 11.38 -49.95 -11.36
CA GLY A 61 11.85 -51.19 -10.74
C GLY A 61 11.07 -52.42 -11.19
N TYR A 62 10.86 -53.35 -10.27
CA TYR A 62 10.20 -54.61 -10.56
C TYR A 62 9.04 -54.81 -9.58
N ALA A 63 7.83 -54.95 -10.09
CA ALA A 63 6.64 -55.32 -9.34
C ALA A 63 6.65 -56.83 -9.06
N LEU A 64 6.40 -57.19 -7.79
CA LEU A 64 6.54 -58.58 -7.31
C LEU A 64 5.71 -58.80 -6.06
N LYS A 65 5.71 -59.99 -5.54
CA LYS A 65 5.23 -60.33 -4.19
C LYS A 65 6.33 -60.02 -3.19
N ALA A 66 6.07 -59.17 -2.22
CA ALA A 66 7.04 -58.79 -1.18
C ALA A 66 7.64 -59.99 -0.48
N GLU A 67 6.80 -61.01 -0.24
CA GLU A 67 7.16 -62.24 0.43
C GLU A 67 8.31 -63.00 -0.26
N ASP A 68 8.42 -62.89 -1.58
CA ASP A 68 9.50 -63.50 -2.37
C ASP A 68 10.86 -62.83 -2.16
N THR A 69 10.90 -61.66 -1.50
CA THR A 69 12.13 -60.92 -1.20
C THR A 69 12.58 -61.05 0.23
N PHE A 70 11.80 -61.72 1.08
CA PHE A 70 12.12 -61.76 2.51
C PHE A 70 13.44 -62.47 2.80
N GLY A 71 14.33 -61.79 3.51
CA GLY A 71 15.67 -62.26 3.78
C GLY A 71 16.68 -61.99 2.66
N ALA A 72 16.31 -61.29 1.58
CA ALA A 72 17.23 -60.87 0.57
C ALA A 72 18.19 -59.78 1.04
N ASP A 73 19.47 -60.00 0.83
CA ASP A 73 20.55 -59.03 1.08
C ASP A 73 21.66 -59.17 0.02
N GLU A 74 22.73 -58.40 0.14
CA GLU A 74 23.85 -58.40 -0.80
C GLU A 74 24.57 -59.75 -0.91
N ASN A 75 24.54 -60.60 0.14
CA ASN A 75 25.19 -61.90 0.16
C ASN A 75 24.25 -63.04 -0.20
N ASN A 76 22.94 -62.80 -0.07
CA ASN A 76 21.88 -63.80 -0.33
C ASN A 76 20.73 -63.16 -1.14
N PRO A 77 20.95 -62.82 -2.44
CA PRO A 77 19.89 -62.21 -3.26
C PRO A 77 18.72 -63.15 -3.51
N ALA A 78 17.51 -62.60 -3.53
CA ALA A 78 16.35 -63.30 -4.07
C ALA A 78 16.41 -63.30 -5.61
N ILE A 79 16.06 -64.46 -6.22
CA ILE A 79 16.08 -64.60 -7.69
C ILE A 79 14.66 -64.82 -8.18
N LEU A 80 14.19 -63.90 -9.05
CA LEU A 80 12.86 -63.97 -9.63
C LEU A 80 12.95 -63.93 -11.16
N LYS A 81 11.98 -64.60 -11.83
CA LYS A 81 11.88 -64.61 -13.29
C LYS A 81 11.17 -63.31 -13.76
N VAL A 82 11.75 -62.60 -14.70
CA VAL A 82 11.08 -61.48 -15.37
C VAL A 82 10.13 -62.00 -16.43
N VAL A 83 8.83 -61.73 -16.28
CA VAL A 83 7.78 -62.26 -17.17
C VAL A 83 7.17 -61.18 -18.08
N GLY A 84 7.57 -59.92 -17.94
CA GLY A 84 7.06 -58.85 -18.76
C GLY A 84 7.57 -57.48 -18.36
N ARG A 85 7.08 -56.45 -19.03
CA ARG A 85 7.34 -55.04 -18.78
C ARG A 85 6.06 -54.21 -18.93
N ILE A 86 5.86 -53.19 -18.12
CA ILE A 86 4.71 -52.27 -18.16
C ILE A 86 5.22 -50.84 -18.17
N GLU A 87 4.86 -50.10 -19.20
CA GLU A 87 5.16 -48.68 -19.31
C GLU A 87 4.05 -47.82 -18.70
N ALA A 88 4.35 -46.56 -18.34
CA ALA A 88 3.36 -45.63 -17.87
C ALA A 88 2.30 -45.34 -18.96
N GLY A 89 1.00 -45.42 -18.59
CA GLY A 89 -0.12 -45.25 -19.51
C GLY A 89 -0.61 -46.52 -20.16
N GLU A 90 0.07 -47.67 -19.94
CA GLU A 90 -0.38 -48.99 -20.42
C GLU A 90 -1.22 -49.67 -19.35
N TRP A 91 -2.31 -50.32 -19.79
CA TRP A 91 -3.11 -51.20 -18.91
C TRP A 91 -2.56 -52.60 -18.95
N CYS A 92 -2.36 -53.25 -17.81
CA CYS A 92 -1.84 -54.61 -17.73
C CYS A 92 -2.90 -55.57 -17.19
N GLU A 93 -3.20 -56.63 -17.93
CA GLU A 93 -4.06 -57.74 -17.51
C GLU A 93 -3.27 -58.93 -16.97
N ALA A 94 -1.93 -58.87 -17.05
CA ALA A 94 -1.09 -59.94 -16.56
C ALA A 94 -1.20 -60.11 -15.06
N GLU A 95 -1.15 -61.35 -14.58
CA GLU A 95 -1.09 -61.72 -13.18
C GLU A 95 0.26 -62.38 -12.89
N ILE A 96 0.92 -61.99 -11.81
CA ILE A 96 2.20 -62.57 -11.41
C ILE A 96 1.98 -63.57 -10.25
N TYR A 97 2.79 -64.59 -10.27
CA TYR A 97 2.81 -65.63 -9.24
C TYR A 97 4.13 -65.55 -8.42
N SER A 98 4.20 -66.31 -7.34
CA SER A 98 5.42 -66.41 -6.54
C SER A 98 6.62 -66.84 -7.41
N GLY A 99 7.75 -66.20 -7.29
CA GLY A 99 8.94 -66.42 -8.12
C GLY A 99 8.95 -65.63 -9.44
N GLU A 100 7.98 -64.78 -9.71
CA GLU A 100 7.88 -63.94 -10.88
C GLU A 100 7.93 -62.46 -10.55
N ALA A 101 8.42 -61.65 -11.50
CA ALA A 101 8.44 -60.20 -11.43
C ALA A 101 8.14 -59.58 -12.80
N ILE A 102 7.58 -58.38 -12.81
CA ILE A 102 7.38 -57.59 -14.02
C ILE A 102 8.17 -56.28 -13.87
N GLU A 103 8.95 -55.92 -14.86
CA GLU A 103 9.58 -54.59 -14.92
C GLU A 103 8.51 -53.51 -15.06
N VAL A 104 8.58 -52.47 -14.23
CA VAL A 104 7.57 -51.42 -14.16
C VAL A 104 8.20 -50.03 -14.16
N ALA A 105 7.65 -49.13 -14.92
CA ALA A 105 8.04 -47.73 -14.92
C ALA A 105 7.25 -46.94 -13.87
N THR A 106 7.83 -45.89 -13.34
CA THR A 106 7.15 -44.92 -12.44
C THR A 106 5.86 -44.43 -13.09
N GLY A 107 4.76 -44.50 -12.33
CA GLY A 107 3.43 -44.10 -12.82
C GLY A 107 2.63 -45.20 -13.52
N SER A 108 3.20 -46.37 -13.78
CA SER A 108 2.48 -47.50 -14.35
C SER A 108 1.48 -48.14 -13.35
N VAL A 109 0.60 -48.98 -13.87
CA VAL A 109 -0.32 -49.80 -13.07
C VAL A 109 0.46 -50.92 -12.38
N LEU A 110 0.14 -51.19 -11.11
CA LEU A 110 0.64 -52.40 -10.43
C LEU A 110 -0.08 -53.65 -10.99
N PRO A 111 0.65 -54.67 -11.51
CA PRO A 111 0.04 -55.84 -12.05
C PRO A 111 -0.67 -56.67 -10.97
N LYS A 112 -1.68 -57.45 -11.36
CA LYS A 112 -2.35 -58.39 -10.44
C LYS A 112 -1.36 -59.32 -9.81
N GLY A 113 -1.54 -59.64 -8.52
CA GLY A 113 -0.67 -60.54 -7.78
C GLY A 113 0.56 -59.89 -7.18
N ALA A 114 1.01 -58.72 -7.69
CA ALA A 114 2.04 -57.90 -7.02
C ALA A 114 1.46 -57.14 -5.84
N ASN A 115 2.27 -56.95 -4.79
CA ASN A 115 1.93 -56.13 -3.64
C ASN A 115 3.06 -55.15 -3.23
N ALA A 116 4.17 -55.18 -3.95
CA ALA A 116 5.30 -54.26 -3.72
C ALA A 116 6.11 -54.03 -5.01
N VAL A 117 6.94 -53.02 -5.01
CA VAL A 117 7.93 -52.74 -6.06
C VAL A 117 9.31 -52.61 -5.45
N VAL A 118 10.29 -53.36 -5.93
CA VAL A 118 11.69 -53.16 -5.61
C VAL A 118 12.28 -52.18 -6.63
N MET A 119 13.00 -51.20 -6.16
CA MET A 119 13.64 -50.19 -7.01
C MET A 119 14.75 -50.82 -7.83
N VAL A 120 14.92 -50.38 -9.09
CA VAL A 120 15.93 -50.90 -10.02
C VAL A 120 17.35 -50.84 -9.45
N GLU A 121 17.68 -49.90 -8.60
CA GLU A 121 18.99 -49.71 -7.93
C GLU A 121 19.35 -50.89 -7.02
N PHE A 122 18.35 -51.65 -6.56
CA PHE A 122 18.56 -52.81 -5.71
C PHE A 122 18.43 -54.13 -6.43
N THR A 123 18.56 -54.10 -7.77
CA THR A 123 18.38 -55.29 -8.63
C THR A 123 19.52 -55.42 -9.63
N ARG A 124 19.71 -56.63 -10.14
CA ARG A 124 20.58 -56.94 -11.28
C ARG A 124 19.90 -57.94 -12.20
N GLU A 125 19.66 -57.56 -13.42
CA GLU A 125 19.09 -58.44 -14.44
C GLU A 125 20.16 -59.32 -15.06
N LYS A 126 19.82 -60.61 -15.23
CA LYS A 126 20.66 -61.59 -15.88
C LYS A 126 19.81 -62.70 -16.52
N GLU A 127 19.93 -62.83 -17.84
CA GLU A 127 19.35 -63.93 -18.63
C GLU A 127 17.80 -64.14 -18.39
N GLY A 128 17.04 -63.06 -18.23
CA GLY A 128 15.58 -63.09 -17.99
C GLY A 128 15.19 -63.33 -16.54
N PHE A 129 16.16 -63.25 -15.62
CA PHE A 129 15.92 -63.26 -14.17
C PHE A 129 16.48 -61.97 -13.56
N ILE A 130 15.95 -61.62 -12.40
CA ILE A 130 16.50 -60.53 -11.58
C ILE A 130 17.03 -61.09 -10.24
N GLU A 131 18.20 -60.62 -9.89
CA GLU A 131 18.75 -60.74 -8.52
C GLU A 131 18.37 -59.52 -7.71
N ILE A 132 17.74 -59.72 -6.55
CA ILE A 132 17.20 -58.66 -5.71
C ILE A 132 18.06 -58.66 -4.42
N PHE A 133 18.68 -57.51 -4.16
CA PHE A 133 19.63 -57.34 -3.03
C PHE A 133 19.02 -56.67 -1.80
N LYS A 134 17.72 -56.34 -1.83
CA LYS A 134 16.99 -55.68 -0.73
C LYS A 134 15.61 -56.27 -0.59
N SER A 135 15.24 -56.68 0.61
CA SER A 135 13.89 -57.07 0.96
C SER A 135 12.96 -55.82 0.96
N VAL A 136 11.75 -55.98 0.46
CA VAL A 136 10.70 -54.93 0.46
C VAL A 136 9.50 -55.43 1.27
N ALA A 137 8.79 -54.47 1.88
CA ALA A 137 7.55 -54.75 2.62
C ALA A 137 6.34 -54.69 1.67
N PRO A 138 5.24 -55.41 1.98
CA PRO A 138 3.97 -55.21 1.28
C PRO A 138 3.54 -53.73 1.26
N GLY A 139 3.22 -53.19 0.10
CA GLY A 139 2.90 -51.77 -0.12
C GLY A 139 4.11 -50.85 -0.38
N GLU A 140 5.36 -51.36 -0.25
CA GLU A 140 6.53 -50.52 -0.52
C GLU A 140 6.59 -50.10 -1.98
N ASN A 141 6.77 -48.78 -2.23
CA ASN A 141 6.79 -48.15 -3.55
C ASN A 141 5.49 -48.29 -4.37
N VAL A 142 4.35 -48.48 -3.68
CA VAL A 142 3.02 -48.53 -4.29
C VAL A 142 2.11 -47.47 -3.65
N LEU A 143 1.45 -46.68 -4.49
CA LEU A 143 0.38 -45.78 -4.08
C LEU A 143 -0.95 -46.44 -4.44
N PHE A 144 -1.67 -46.91 -3.41
CA PHE A 144 -2.91 -47.64 -3.59
C PHE A 144 -4.06 -46.77 -4.13
N ALA A 145 -4.93 -47.35 -4.95
CA ALA A 145 -6.12 -46.69 -5.44
C ALA A 145 -6.95 -46.03 -4.34
N GLY A 146 -7.27 -44.74 -4.51
CA GLY A 146 -8.07 -43.98 -3.56
C GLY A 146 -7.38 -43.61 -2.25
N SER A 147 -6.07 -43.86 -2.12
CA SER A 147 -5.34 -43.56 -0.87
C SER A 147 -5.11 -42.08 -0.61
N ASP A 148 -5.23 -41.23 -1.63
CA ASP A 148 -5.09 -39.77 -1.53
C ASP A 148 -6.47 -39.08 -1.44
N VAL A 149 -7.35 -39.35 -2.40
CA VAL A 149 -8.73 -38.82 -2.45
C VAL A 149 -9.70 -39.93 -2.86
N MET A 150 -10.83 -40.05 -2.15
CA MET A 150 -11.86 -41.01 -2.52
C MET A 150 -12.93 -40.37 -3.43
N ALA A 151 -13.44 -41.12 -4.40
CA ALA A 151 -14.57 -40.69 -5.23
C ALA A 151 -15.78 -40.34 -4.33
N GLY A 152 -16.40 -39.17 -4.60
CA GLY A 152 -17.50 -38.63 -3.80
C GLY A 152 -17.08 -37.78 -2.60
N GLU A 153 -15.79 -37.76 -2.23
CA GLU A 153 -15.26 -36.88 -1.19
C GLU A 153 -15.37 -35.42 -1.59
N ILE A 154 -15.65 -34.52 -0.63
CA ILE A 154 -15.65 -33.08 -0.88
C ILE A 154 -14.20 -32.61 -0.85
N VAL A 155 -13.67 -32.28 -2.02
CA VAL A 155 -12.30 -31.78 -2.20
C VAL A 155 -12.18 -30.27 -1.99
N LEU A 156 -13.23 -29.53 -2.32
CA LEU A 156 -13.30 -28.08 -2.10
C LEU A 156 -14.67 -27.66 -1.59
N ARG A 157 -14.68 -26.72 -0.64
CA ARG A 157 -15.89 -26.17 -0.08
C ARG A 157 -16.29 -24.86 -0.75
N ARG A 158 -17.60 -24.60 -0.82
CA ARG A 158 -18.16 -23.30 -1.18
C ARG A 158 -17.50 -22.16 -0.39
N GLY A 159 -17.26 -21.04 -1.05
CA GLY A 159 -16.60 -19.85 -0.46
C GLY A 159 -15.08 -19.89 -0.52
N LYS A 160 -14.48 -20.99 -0.99
CA LYS A 160 -13.04 -21.10 -1.16
C LYS A 160 -12.57 -20.22 -2.32
N ARG A 161 -11.53 -19.41 -2.11
CA ARG A 161 -10.82 -18.71 -3.17
C ARG A 161 -9.94 -19.70 -3.93
N LEU A 162 -10.10 -19.76 -5.24
CA LEU A 162 -9.38 -20.67 -6.12
C LEU A 162 -8.00 -20.11 -6.46
N THR A 163 -6.96 -20.78 -5.97
CA THR A 163 -5.56 -20.54 -6.33
C THR A 163 -5.06 -21.66 -7.23
N HIS A 164 -3.79 -21.62 -7.63
CA HIS A 164 -3.16 -22.71 -8.39
C HIS A 164 -3.28 -24.07 -7.69
N ARG A 165 -3.35 -24.11 -6.35
CA ARG A 165 -3.49 -25.36 -5.56
C ARG A 165 -4.87 -25.96 -5.71
N GLU A 166 -5.90 -25.15 -5.60
CA GLU A 166 -7.28 -25.57 -5.80
C GLU A 166 -7.53 -26.01 -7.26
N ILE A 167 -6.91 -25.31 -8.21
CA ILE A 167 -6.98 -25.70 -9.63
C ILE A 167 -6.30 -27.05 -9.86
N ALA A 168 -5.19 -27.35 -9.19
CA ALA A 168 -4.49 -28.62 -9.32
C ALA A 168 -5.36 -29.81 -8.86
N ILE A 169 -6.02 -29.71 -7.70
CA ILE A 169 -6.89 -30.81 -7.23
C ILE A 169 -8.13 -30.98 -8.10
N LEU A 170 -8.74 -29.88 -8.59
CA LEU A 170 -9.85 -29.95 -9.53
C LEU A 170 -9.46 -30.67 -10.81
N SER A 171 -8.30 -30.31 -11.38
CA SER A 171 -7.75 -30.96 -12.57
C SER A 171 -7.46 -32.44 -12.33
N ALA A 172 -6.86 -32.80 -11.19
CA ALA A 172 -6.60 -34.19 -10.83
C ALA A 172 -7.89 -35.02 -10.73
N CYS A 173 -8.97 -34.42 -10.25
CA CYS A 173 -10.30 -35.06 -10.21
C CYS A 173 -11.02 -35.09 -11.57
N GLY A 174 -10.40 -34.65 -12.66
CA GLY A 174 -10.99 -34.62 -14.01
C GLY A 174 -12.06 -33.55 -14.22
N ILE A 175 -12.11 -32.53 -13.37
CA ILE A 175 -13.07 -31.43 -13.44
C ILE A 175 -12.48 -30.35 -14.34
N SER A 176 -13.17 -30.00 -15.42
CA SER A 176 -12.72 -28.98 -16.38
C SER A 176 -13.41 -27.62 -16.18
N LYS A 177 -14.58 -27.60 -15.54
CA LYS A 177 -15.37 -26.41 -15.26
C LYS A 177 -15.85 -26.38 -13.83
N VAL A 178 -16.01 -25.18 -13.28
CA VAL A 178 -16.50 -24.97 -11.92
C VAL A 178 -17.47 -23.80 -11.85
N LYS A 179 -18.42 -23.90 -10.91
CA LYS A 179 -19.34 -22.80 -10.62
C LYS A 179 -18.72 -21.85 -9.60
N VAL A 180 -18.67 -20.59 -9.99
CA VAL A 180 -18.09 -19.49 -9.19
C VAL A 180 -19.10 -18.36 -9.07
N TYR A 181 -18.93 -17.51 -8.05
CA TYR A 181 -19.70 -16.28 -7.99
C TYR A 181 -19.34 -15.38 -9.17
N ARG A 182 -20.35 -14.80 -9.86
CA ARG A 182 -20.14 -13.87 -10.97
C ARG A 182 -19.44 -12.60 -10.46
N LYS A 183 -18.50 -12.07 -11.23
CA LYS A 183 -17.90 -10.76 -10.94
C LYS A 183 -18.92 -9.66 -11.21
N PRO A 184 -19.30 -8.84 -10.18
CA PRO A 184 -20.15 -7.68 -10.45
C PRO A 184 -19.42 -6.70 -11.36
N VAL A 185 -20.11 -6.22 -12.38
CA VAL A 185 -19.60 -5.20 -13.30
C VAL A 185 -19.89 -3.83 -12.71
N VAL A 186 -18.86 -2.98 -12.61
CA VAL A 186 -18.95 -1.66 -12.01
C VAL A 186 -18.48 -0.60 -12.99
N ALA A 187 -19.38 0.30 -13.39
CA ALA A 187 -19.01 1.45 -14.20
C ALA A 187 -18.36 2.53 -13.33
N VAL A 188 -17.27 3.12 -13.81
CA VAL A 188 -16.54 4.20 -13.14
C VAL A 188 -16.52 5.42 -14.06
N ILE A 189 -17.02 6.55 -13.55
CA ILE A 189 -17.08 7.84 -14.24
C ILE A 189 -16.33 8.87 -13.39
N SER A 190 -15.38 9.58 -13.98
CA SER A 190 -14.77 10.77 -13.37
C SER A 190 -15.44 12.03 -13.93
N THR A 191 -15.78 12.98 -13.05
CA THR A 191 -16.36 14.27 -13.47
C THR A 191 -15.49 15.42 -13.03
N GLY A 192 -15.22 16.35 -13.92
CA GLY A 192 -14.41 17.55 -13.65
C GLY A 192 -13.80 18.13 -14.92
N ASN A 193 -13.95 19.44 -15.10
CA ASN A 193 -13.38 20.17 -16.26
C ASN A 193 -11.84 20.31 -16.17
N GLU A 194 -11.27 20.12 -14.97
CA GLU A 194 -9.84 20.15 -14.71
C GLU A 194 -9.13 18.83 -15.00
N LEU A 195 -9.87 17.73 -15.18
CA LEU A 195 -9.32 16.38 -15.28
C LEU A 195 -8.78 16.10 -16.69
N ILE A 196 -7.63 15.40 -16.73
CA ILE A 196 -7.04 14.83 -17.94
C ILE A 196 -6.56 13.41 -17.66
N GLU A 197 -6.39 12.60 -18.71
CA GLU A 197 -5.87 11.24 -18.58
C GLU A 197 -4.36 11.23 -18.23
N PRO A 198 -3.90 10.29 -17.38
CA PRO A 198 -2.47 10.08 -17.16
C PRO A 198 -1.73 9.81 -18.47
N GLY A 199 -0.61 10.51 -18.66
CA GLY A 199 0.17 10.44 -19.91
C GLY A 199 -0.09 11.62 -20.87
N GLU A 200 -1.17 12.35 -20.72
CA GLU A 200 -1.42 13.57 -21.45
C GLU A 200 -0.55 14.73 -20.91
N LYS A 201 -0.34 15.77 -21.75
CA LYS A 201 0.44 16.94 -21.34
C LYS A 201 -0.31 17.77 -20.30
N LEU A 202 0.29 17.93 -19.12
CA LEU A 202 -0.25 18.75 -18.05
C LEU A 202 -0.18 20.23 -18.44
N GLU A 203 -1.34 20.86 -18.59
CA GLU A 203 -1.47 22.29 -18.83
C GLU A 203 -1.85 23.03 -17.53
N LYS A 204 -1.91 24.39 -17.62
CA LYS A 204 -2.33 25.19 -16.46
C LYS A 204 -3.75 24.86 -16.06
N ALA A 205 -3.97 24.65 -14.76
CA ALA A 205 -5.23 24.28 -14.12
C ALA A 205 -5.73 22.85 -14.39
N ASN A 206 -4.97 22.00 -15.10
CA ASN A 206 -5.30 20.58 -15.20
C ASN A 206 -4.67 19.75 -14.07
N ILE A 207 -5.34 18.65 -13.73
CA ILE A 207 -4.84 17.59 -12.86
C ILE A 207 -5.14 16.23 -13.50
N TYR A 208 -4.31 15.22 -13.22
CA TYR A 208 -4.58 13.87 -13.71
C TYR A 208 -5.73 13.18 -12.97
N ASP A 209 -6.52 12.39 -13.70
CA ASP A 209 -7.55 11.54 -13.13
C ASP A 209 -6.92 10.40 -12.30
N VAL A 210 -6.88 10.58 -11.01
CA VAL A 210 -6.41 9.59 -10.03
C VAL A 210 -7.53 8.62 -9.66
N ASN A 211 -8.76 9.14 -9.53
CA ASN A 211 -9.85 8.43 -8.89
C ASN A 211 -10.35 7.25 -9.72
N SER A 212 -10.48 7.39 -11.05
CA SER A 212 -10.95 6.26 -11.87
C SER A 212 -9.99 5.07 -11.84
N TYR A 213 -8.69 5.32 -11.82
CA TYR A 213 -7.68 4.26 -11.73
C TYR A 213 -7.67 3.61 -10.35
N MET A 214 -7.68 4.41 -9.29
CA MET A 214 -7.72 3.94 -7.91
C MET A 214 -8.97 3.11 -7.63
N LEU A 215 -10.14 3.63 -7.98
CA LEU A 215 -11.42 2.94 -7.77
C LEU A 215 -11.52 1.67 -8.62
N SER A 216 -11.06 1.70 -9.87
CA SER A 216 -11.02 0.50 -10.73
C SER A 216 -10.15 -0.59 -10.13
N SER A 217 -8.98 -0.24 -9.60
CA SER A 217 -8.09 -1.19 -8.92
C SER A 217 -8.76 -1.77 -7.66
N ALA A 218 -9.38 -0.91 -6.83
CA ALA A 218 -10.10 -1.33 -5.63
C ALA A 218 -11.31 -2.25 -5.94
N ILE A 219 -12.01 -2.01 -7.06
CA ILE A 219 -13.08 -2.90 -7.55
C ILE A 219 -12.53 -4.28 -7.87
N ILE A 220 -11.38 -4.38 -8.56
CA ILE A 220 -10.73 -5.65 -8.89
C ILE A 220 -10.35 -6.39 -7.60
N GLU A 221 -9.77 -5.71 -6.62
CA GLU A 221 -9.42 -6.29 -5.32
C GLU A 221 -10.65 -6.80 -4.55
N CYS A 222 -11.81 -6.17 -4.74
CA CYS A 222 -13.09 -6.61 -4.19
C CYS A 222 -13.78 -7.72 -5.03
N GLY A 223 -13.12 -8.25 -6.05
CA GLY A 223 -13.64 -9.32 -6.91
C GLY A 223 -14.63 -8.85 -7.98
N GLY A 224 -14.70 -7.54 -8.24
CA GLY A 224 -15.51 -6.96 -9.31
C GLY A 224 -14.76 -6.82 -10.64
N SER A 225 -15.48 -6.37 -11.66
CA SER A 225 -14.97 -6.04 -12.99
C SER A 225 -15.26 -4.58 -13.31
N PRO A 226 -14.25 -3.67 -13.30
CA PRO A 226 -14.48 -2.26 -13.61
C PRO A 226 -14.65 -2.03 -15.12
N VAL A 227 -15.56 -1.11 -15.47
CA VAL A 227 -15.71 -0.54 -16.81
C VAL A 227 -15.53 0.97 -16.69
N ARG A 228 -14.38 1.49 -17.13
CA ARG A 228 -14.14 2.94 -17.14
C ARG A 228 -14.91 3.59 -18.28
N ILE A 229 -15.83 4.47 -17.96
CA ILE A 229 -16.59 5.26 -18.95
C ILE A 229 -15.75 6.45 -19.44
N GLY A 230 -14.83 6.95 -18.56
CA GLY A 230 -13.93 8.04 -18.85
C GLY A 230 -14.23 9.32 -18.06
N ILE A 231 -13.62 10.42 -18.51
CA ILE A 231 -13.78 11.75 -17.92
C ILE A 231 -14.96 12.44 -18.60
N VAL A 232 -15.88 12.95 -17.78
CA VAL A 232 -17.10 13.64 -18.22
C VAL A 232 -17.05 15.09 -17.70
N ARG A 233 -17.45 16.05 -18.50
CA ARG A 233 -17.54 17.46 -18.09
C ARG A 233 -18.63 17.67 -17.05
N ASP A 234 -18.48 18.73 -16.24
CA ASP A 234 -19.47 19.13 -15.22
C ASP A 234 -20.72 19.79 -15.83
N GLU A 235 -21.30 19.14 -16.84
CA GLU A 235 -22.53 19.54 -17.53
C GLU A 235 -23.62 18.49 -17.28
N GLU A 236 -24.78 18.91 -16.78
CA GLU A 236 -25.86 18.01 -16.37
C GLU A 236 -26.24 16.99 -17.46
N GLU A 237 -26.34 17.44 -18.71
CA GLU A 237 -26.71 16.60 -19.85
C GLU A 237 -25.63 15.54 -20.17
N GLU A 238 -24.35 15.87 -20.02
CA GLU A 238 -23.25 14.93 -20.24
C GLU A 238 -23.20 13.89 -19.11
N ILE A 239 -23.35 14.33 -17.85
CA ILE A 239 -23.41 13.47 -16.67
C ILE A 239 -24.58 12.50 -16.78
N GLU A 240 -25.78 12.98 -17.15
CA GLU A 240 -26.98 12.16 -17.28
C GLU A 240 -26.83 11.10 -18.38
N ARG A 241 -26.27 11.46 -19.53
CA ARG A 241 -25.96 10.50 -20.63
C ARG A 241 -24.95 9.45 -20.21
N ALA A 242 -23.88 9.86 -19.51
CA ALA A 242 -22.86 8.95 -19.05
C ALA A 242 -23.38 7.96 -17.99
N ILE A 243 -24.18 8.43 -17.03
CA ILE A 243 -24.81 7.56 -16.02
C ILE A 243 -25.80 6.61 -16.69
N THR A 244 -26.63 7.08 -17.61
CA THR A 244 -27.58 6.22 -18.32
C THR A 244 -26.87 5.11 -19.10
N HIS A 245 -25.81 5.44 -19.84
CA HIS A 245 -24.98 4.45 -20.51
C HIS A 245 -24.31 3.48 -19.51
N ALA A 246 -23.78 3.98 -18.40
CA ALA A 246 -23.19 3.16 -17.37
C ALA A 246 -24.18 2.14 -16.78
N LEU A 247 -25.44 2.55 -16.57
CA LEU A 247 -26.51 1.66 -16.09
C LEU A 247 -26.89 0.57 -17.10
N ASP A 248 -26.67 0.78 -18.40
CA ASP A 248 -26.93 -0.24 -19.42
C ASP A 248 -25.86 -1.35 -19.40
N VAL A 249 -24.61 -1.02 -19.06
CA VAL A 249 -23.45 -1.93 -19.17
C VAL A 249 -22.93 -2.49 -17.84
N ALA A 250 -23.42 -1.98 -16.70
CA ALA A 250 -22.90 -2.36 -15.37
C ALA A 250 -24.03 -2.68 -14.37
N ASP A 251 -23.67 -3.40 -13.32
CA ASP A 251 -24.57 -3.73 -12.19
C ASP A 251 -24.63 -2.59 -11.16
N LEU A 252 -23.59 -1.74 -11.14
CA LEU A 252 -23.41 -0.67 -10.18
C LEU A 252 -22.63 0.48 -10.84
N VAL A 253 -22.95 1.71 -10.49
CA VAL A 253 -22.26 2.90 -11.03
C VAL A 253 -21.56 3.66 -9.92
N LEU A 254 -20.29 3.98 -10.13
CA LEU A 254 -19.51 4.91 -9.31
C LEU A 254 -19.22 6.16 -10.13
N THR A 255 -19.51 7.32 -9.55
CA THR A 255 -19.01 8.59 -10.07
C THR A 255 -18.07 9.22 -9.06
N SER A 256 -17.07 9.98 -9.51
CA SER A 256 -16.16 10.72 -8.65
C SER A 256 -16.01 12.14 -9.13
N GLY A 257 -16.32 13.09 -8.26
CA GLY A 257 -16.39 14.53 -8.55
C GLY A 257 -17.81 15.08 -8.53
N SER A 258 -17.96 16.40 -8.72
CA SER A 258 -19.23 17.13 -8.83
C SER A 258 -20.25 16.88 -7.69
N THR A 259 -19.76 16.55 -6.48
CA THR A 259 -20.61 16.27 -5.30
C THR A 259 -20.54 17.37 -4.24
N SER A 260 -19.86 18.49 -4.50
CA SER A 260 -19.65 19.55 -3.51
C SER A 260 -20.85 20.51 -3.48
N ALA A 261 -21.18 21.05 -2.30
CA ALA A 261 -22.23 22.06 -2.11
C ALA A 261 -21.92 23.45 -2.77
N GLY A 262 -21.08 23.46 -3.81
CA GLY A 262 -20.65 24.64 -4.55
C GLY A 262 -21.63 25.15 -5.59
N PHE A 263 -21.17 26.08 -6.44
CA PHE A 263 -21.93 26.55 -7.61
C PHE A 263 -22.21 25.39 -8.57
N GLY A 264 -23.49 24.97 -8.69
CA GLY A 264 -23.94 23.93 -9.62
C GLY A 264 -23.58 22.53 -9.13
N ASP A 265 -24.34 21.98 -8.18
CA ASP A 265 -24.28 20.55 -7.83
C ASP A 265 -24.99 19.76 -8.96
N SER A 266 -24.30 19.67 -10.12
CA SER A 266 -24.83 19.01 -11.32
C SER A 266 -25.21 17.57 -11.03
N MET A 267 -24.41 16.86 -10.21
CA MET A 267 -24.67 15.47 -9.83
C MET A 267 -25.97 15.33 -9.02
N PHE A 268 -26.20 16.23 -8.05
CA PHE A 268 -27.46 16.24 -7.27
C PHE A 268 -28.66 16.47 -8.17
N ASN A 269 -28.57 17.43 -9.09
CA ASN A 269 -29.66 17.75 -10.00
C ASN A 269 -30.00 16.58 -10.92
N VAL A 270 -29.00 15.93 -11.50
CA VAL A 270 -29.16 14.76 -12.38
C VAL A 270 -29.78 13.59 -11.61
N LEU A 271 -29.20 13.22 -10.46
CA LEU A 271 -29.67 12.07 -9.70
C LEU A 271 -31.08 12.28 -9.10
N SER A 272 -31.50 13.54 -8.90
CA SER A 272 -32.86 13.86 -8.45
C SER A 272 -33.92 13.66 -9.53
N ARG A 273 -33.52 13.49 -10.81
CA ARG A 273 -34.47 13.23 -11.93
C ARG A 273 -34.76 11.75 -12.13
N PHE A 274 -33.94 10.87 -11.59
CA PHE A 274 -34.14 9.42 -11.68
C PHE A 274 -35.24 8.94 -10.73
N ASP A 275 -35.81 7.75 -10.97
CA ASP A 275 -36.81 7.10 -10.13
C ASP A 275 -36.26 5.73 -9.63
N PRO A 276 -36.22 5.49 -8.31
CA PRO A 276 -36.50 6.36 -7.17
C PRO A 276 -35.49 7.51 -7.02
N GLY A 277 -34.30 7.44 -7.70
CA GLY A 277 -33.33 8.49 -7.76
C GLY A 277 -32.55 8.69 -6.45
N LEU A 278 -32.42 9.94 -6.04
CA LEU A 278 -31.65 10.35 -4.90
C LEU A 278 -32.20 9.83 -3.57
N LEU A 279 -31.40 9.06 -2.83
CA LEU A 279 -31.78 8.49 -1.53
C LEU A 279 -31.05 9.17 -0.36
N VAL A 280 -29.75 9.45 -0.51
CA VAL A 280 -28.92 10.06 0.53
C VAL A 280 -28.10 11.19 -0.08
N HIS A 281 -28.05 12.34 0.60
CA HIS A 281 -27.23 13.48 0.23
C HIS A 281 -26.44 13.97 1.45
N GLY A 282 -25.25 13.42 1.61
CA GLY A 282 -24.34 13.71 2.71
C GLY A 282 -24.31 12.68 3.82
N ILE A 283 -23.11 12.30 4.22
CA ILE A 283 -22.84 11.31 5.27
C ILE A 283 -22.04 11.98 6.40
N ALA A 284 -22.36 11.65 7.65
CA ALA A 284 -21.70 12.20 8.85
C ALA A 284 -20.31 11.58 9.08
N VAL A 285 -19.41 11.71 8.11
CA VAL A 285 -18.03 11.19 8.16
C VAL A 285 -17.00 12.25 7.81
N LYS A 286 -15.75 11.99 8.18
CA LYS A 286 -14.55 12.76 7.81
C LYS A 286 -13.40 11.80 7.51
N PRO A 287 -12.85 11.83 6.28
CA PRO A 287 -13.31 12.53 5.08
C PRO A 287 -14.52 11.84 4.42
N GLY A 288 -15.19 12.50 3.47
CA GLY A 288 -16.24 11.86 2.66
C GLY A 288 -17.67 12.43 2.82
N LYS A 289 -17.83 13.51 3.59
CA LYS A 289 -19.16 14.13 3.84
C LYS A 289 -20.03 14.32 2.58
N PRO A 290 -19.53 14.86 1.43
CA PRO A 290 -20.36 15.16 0.26
C PRO A 290 -20.62 13.92 -0.63
N THR A 291 -21.01 12.81 -0.03
CA THR A 291 -21.35 11.59 -0.76
C THR A 291 -22.84 11.57 -1.08
N ILE A 292 -23.20 11.14 -2.30
CA ILE A 292 -24.58 10.94 -2.73
C ILE A 292 -24.80 9.44 -3.01
N ILE A 293 -25.96 8.93 -2.58
CA ILE A 293 -26.42 7.58 -2.92
C ILE A 293 -27.75 7.71 -3.64
N ALA A 294 -27.84 7.08 -4.80
CA ALA A 294 -29.07 7.00 -5.57
C ALA A 294 -29.30 5.55 -6.05
N VAL A 295 -30.53 5.27 -6.47
CA VAL A 295 -30.88 4.01 -7.14
C VAL A 295 -31.70 4.34 -8.37
N HIS A 296 -31.41 3.65 -9.47
CA HIS A 296 -32.23 3.70 -10.68
C HIS A 296 -32.21 2.32 -11.36
N ARG A 297 -33.36 1.87 -11.88
CA ARG A 297 -33.51 0.54 -12.51
C ARG A 297 -32.99 -0.60 -11.61
N GLU A 298 -33.25 -0.55 -10.31
CA GLU A 298 -32.76 -1.48 -9.29
C GLU A 298 -31.21 -1.53 -9.16
N LYS A 299 -30.47 -0.59 -9.77
CA LYS A 299 -29.02 -0.51 -9.71
C LYS A 299 -28.57 0.67 -8.83
N PRO A 300 -27.62 0.49 -7.92
CA PRO A 300 -27.14 1.56 -7.07
C PRO A 300 -26.14 2.45 -7.81
N ILE A 301 -26.22 3.74 -7.53
CA ILE A 301 -25.31 4.78 -8.00
C ILE A 301 -24.70 5.43 -6.77
N PHE A 302 -23.37 5.40 -6.67
CA PHE A 302 -22.62 6.07 -5.61
C PHE A 302 -21.84 7.23 -6.22
N ALA A 303 -22.22 8.47 -5.90
CA ALA A 303 -21.43 9.63 -6.27
C ALA A 303 -20.48 9.99 -5.14
N LEU A 304 -19.20 9.73 -5.38
CA LEU A 304 -18.12 9.88 -4.43
C LEU A 304 -17.48 11.27 -4.54
N PRO A 305 -16.91 11.79 -3.44
CA PRO A 305 -16.18 13.06 -3.49
C PRO A 305 -15.02 13.03 -4.49
N GLY A 306 -14.69 14.17 -5.09
CA GLY A 306 -13.57 14.30 -6.03
C GLY A 306 -12.17 14.12 -5.39
N TYR A 307 -12.03 14.31 -4.09
CA TYR A 307 -10.77 14.11 -3.41
C TYR A 307 -10.45 12.62 -3.20
N PRO A 308 -9.25 12.13 -3.58
CA PRO A 308 -8.89 10.71 -3.59
C PRO A 308 -9.09 10.01 -2.24
N THR A 309 -8.61 10.59 -1.14
CA THR A 309 -8.76 10.00 0.19
C THR A 309 -10.23 9.87 0.60
N SER A 310 -11.05 10.87 0.27
CA SER A 310 -12.49 10.83 0.53
C SER A 310 -13.19 9.77 -0.30
N ALA A 311 -12.86 9.68 -1.59
CA ALA A 311 -13.44 8.69 -2.50
C ALA A 311 -13.12 7.26 -2.04
N LEU A 312 -11.86 6.99 -1.69
CA LEU A 312 -11.43 5.67 -1.20
C LEU A 312 -12.08 5.32 0.14
N THR A 313 -12.14 6.27 1.08
CA THR A 313 -12.79 6.05 2.38
C THR A 313 -14.25 5.64 2.19
N ILE A 314 -15.01 6.36 1.38
CA ILE A 314 -16.42 6.03 1.11
C ILE A 314 -16.56 4.73 0.34
N PHE A 315 -15.67 4.46 -0.62
CA PHE A 315 -15.63 3.19 -1.32
C PHE A 315 -15.49 2.01 -0.35
N GLU A 316 -14.53 2.06 0.57
CA GLU A 316 -14.32 0.98 1.56
C GLU A 316 -15.50 0.82 2.54
N LEU A 317 -16.16 1.92 2.89
CA LEU A 317 -17.26 1.89 3.87
C LEU A 317 -18.60 1.43 3.27
N LEU A 318 -18.89 1.80 2.03
CA LEU A 318 -20.21 1.59 1.42
C LEU A 318 -20.20 0.66 0.22
N VAL A 319 -19.24 0.82 -0.69
CA VAL A 319 -19.21 0.09 -1.97
C VAL A 319 -18.54 -1.28 -1.83
N ALA A 320 -17.38 -1.34 -1.22
CA ALA A 320 -16.61 -2.58 -1.07
C ALA A 320 -17.38 -3.70 -0.34
N PRO A 321 -18.17 -3.44 0.72
CA PRO A 321 -19.01 -4.47 1.33
C PRO A 321 -20.04 -5.05 0.38
N VAL A 322 -20.63 -4.23 -0.48
CA VAL A 322 -21.60 -4.67 -1.51
C VAL A 322 -20.90 -5.55 -2.54
N LEU A 323 -19.77 -5.10 -3.07
CA LEU A 323 -19.00 -5.84 -4.07
C LEU A 323 -18.51 -7.19 -3.54
N ARG A 324 -17.95 -7.21 -2.34
CA ARG A 324 -17.49 -8.44 -1.67
C ARG A 324 -18.64 -9.43 -1.49
N LYS A 325 -19.82 -8.95 -1.09
CA LYS A 325 -21.01 -9.80 -0.97
C LYS A 325 -21.43 -10.38 -2.32
N LEU A 326 -21.42 -9.59 -3.39
CA LEU A 326 -21.79 -10.04 -4.74
C LEU A 326 -20.79 -11.02 -5.32
N SER A 327 -19.49 -10.81 -5.10
CA SER A 327 -18.39 -11.66 -5.59
C SER A 327 -18.14 -12.89 -4.73
N GLY A 328 -18.85 -13.03 -3.59
CA GLY A 328 -18.64 -14.11 -2.61
C GLY A 328 -17.35 -13.97 -1.79
N LEU A 329 -16.66 -12.83 -1.88
CA LEU A 329 -15.41 -12.56 -1.18
C LEU A 329 -15.71 -12.24 0.29
N MET A 330 -15.43 -13.18 1.18
CA MET A 330 -15.44 -12.90 2.62
C MET A 330 -14.06 -12.32 2.99
N ARG A 331 -13.99 -11.02 3.26
CA ARG A 331 -12.78 -10.41 3.82
C ARG A 331 -12.93 -10.39 5.34
N GLU A 332 -12.02 -11.07 6.04
CA GLU A 332 -11.70 -10.70 7.40
C GLU A 332 -11.00 -9.33 7.34
N SER A 333 -11.59 -8.32 7.95
CA SER A 333 -10.88 -7.05 8.15
C SER A 333 -9.72 -7.35 9.11
N LYS A 334 -8.50 -7.36 8.61
CA LYS A 334 -7.34 -7.46 9.47
C LYS A 334 -7.25 -6.17 10.29
N SER A 335 -7.32 -6.28 11.60
CA SER A 335 -7.09 -5.17 12.51
C SER A 335 -6.00 -5.55 13.52
N LEU A 336 -5.37 -4.54 14.08
CA LEU A 336 -4.44 -4.71 15.16
C LEU A 336 -4.60 -3.60 16.20
N LYS A 337 -4.20 -3.88 17.44
CA LYS A 337 -4.11 -2.90 18.50
C LYS A 337 -2.78 -2.19 18.44
N ALA A 338 -2.79 -0.85 18.49
CA ALA A 338 -1.62 -0.02 18.52
C ALA A 338 -1.79 1.12 19.53
N ARG A 339 -0.70 1.66 20.03
CA ARG A 339 -0.74 2.87 20.86
C ARG A 339 -0.46 4.10 20.00
N LEU A 340 -1.23 5.16 20.19
CA LEU A 340 -1.02 6.42 19.50
C LEU A 340 0.35 7.01 19.81
N ALA A 341 1.06 7.45 18.77
CA ALA A 341 2.36 8.10 18.92
C ALA A 341 2.26 9.58 19.33
N VAL A 342 1.13 10.22 19.05
CA VAL A 342 0.87 11.63 19.35
C VAL A 342 -0.61 11.83 19.67
N ARG A 343 -0.91 12.87 20.47
CA ARG A 343 -2.28 13.33 20.74
C ARG A 343 -2.99 13.75 19.45
N ILE A 344 -4.25 13.38 19.31
CA ILE A 344 -5.12 13.72 18.18
C ILE A 344 -6.34 14.49 18.68
N THR A 345 -6.73 15.54 17.95
CA THR A 345 -8.01 16.24 18.15
C THR A 345 -8.91 15.96 16.97
N SER A 346 -10.18 15.64 17.22
CA SER A 346 -11.21 15.40 16.23
C SER A 346 -12.35 16.43 16.32
N GLU A 347 -13.13 16.56 15.26
CA GLU A 347 -14.28 17.44 15.23
C GLU A 347 -15.57 16.68 15.60
N PRO A 348 -16.40 17.20 16.52
CA PRO A 348 -17.61 16.52 16.95
C PRO A 348 -18.66 16.41 15.83
N GLY A 349 -19.54 15.41 15.96
CA GLY A 349 -20.68 15.20 15.08
C GLY A 349 -20.36 14.50 13.75
N ARG A 350 -19.12 14.05 13.56
CA ARG A 350 -18.74 13.24 12.40
C ARG A 350 -17.76 12.15 12.81
N ARG A 351 -17.99 10.94 12.36
CA ARG A 351 -17.06 9.83 12.52
C ARG A 351 -15.83 10.07 11.66
N GLU A 352 -14.64 10.12 12.26
CA GLU A 352 -13.40 10.39 11.54
C GLU A 352 -12.64 9.10 11.24
N PHE A 353 -12.18 8.95 9.99
CA PHE A 353 -11.31 7.87 9.53
C PHE A 353 -9.93 8.46 9.26
N LEU A 354 -9.04 8.32 10.25
CA LEU A 354 -7.72 8.94 10.22
C LEU A 354 -6.66 7.95 9.76
N PRO A 355 -6.01 8.18 8.60
CA PRO A 355 -4.92 7.32 8.12
C PRO A 355 -3.74 7.31 9.07
N VAL A 356 -3.16 6.12 9.30
CA VAL A 356 -2.02 5.93 10.19
C VAL A 356 -0.94 5.05 9.58
N ASN A 357 0.31 5.36 9.93
CA ASN A 357 1.44 4.47 9.77
C ASN A 357 1.61 3.64 11.04
N VAL A 358 1.93 2.37 10.89
CA VAL A 358 2.17 1.45 12.01
C VAL A 358 3.62 1.05 12.03
N ILE A 359 4.24 1.15 13.19
CA ILE A 359 5.59 0.64 13.44
C ILE A 359 5.58 -0.38 14.57
N ALA A 360 6.40 -1.42 14.43
CA ALA A 360 6.63 -2.39 15.49
C ALA A 360 7.71 -1.86 16.45
N THR A 361 7.46 -1.93 17.75
CA THR A 361 8.41 -1.61 18.82
C THR A 361 8.53 -2.79 19.78
N SER A 362 9.46 -2.70 20.74
CA SER A 362 9.58 -3.73 21.81
C SER A 362 8.34 -3.84 22.71
N GLU A 363 7.51 -2.79 22.75
CA GLU A 363 6.30 -2.72 23.58
C GLU A 363 5.00 -3.01 22.78
N GLY A 364 5.10 -3.43 21.53
CA GLY A 364 3.97 -3.64 20.64
C GLY A 364 3.95 -2.65 19.48
N TYR A 365 2.78 -2.37 18.93
CA TYR A 365 2.64 -1.47 17.78
C TYR A 365 2.37 -0.02 18.20
N LYS A 366 2.95 0.92 17.45
CA LYS A 366 2.65 2.35 17.53
C LYS A 366 1.97 2.82 16.25
N ALA A 367 0.93 3.64 16.41
CA ALA A 367 0.20 4.26 15.31
C ALA A 367 0.61 5.74 15.18
N TYR A 368 1.19 6.08 14.04
CA TYR A 368 1.58 7.44 13.68
C TYR A 368 0.53 8.04 12.73
N PRO A 369 -0.32 8.95 13.19
CA PRO A 369 -1.34 9.57 12.34
C PRO A 369 -0.70 10.49 11.30
N VAL A 370 -1.27 10.50 10.10
CA VAL A 370 -0.91 11.46 9.06
C VAL A 370 -1.62 12.77 9.35
N LEU A 371 -0.98 13.62 10.14
CA LEU A 371 -1.54 14.90 10.58
C LEU A 371 -1.61 15.91 9.43
N GLY A 372 -2.70 16.68 9.38
CA GLY A 372 -2.91 17.70 8.35
C GLY A 372 -3.19 17.14 6.95
N SER A 373 -3.56 15.86 6.86
CA SER A 373 -4.04 15.27 5.62
C SER A 373 -5.39 15.87 5.26
N TYR A 374 -5.36 16.92 4.45
CA TYR A 374 -6.55 17.31 3.73
C TYR A 374 -6.97 16.16 2.82
N SER A 375 -8.26 16.00 2.63
CA SER A 375 -8.86 14.92 1.81
C SER A 375 -8.26 14.76 0.40
N GLY A 376 -7.57 15.79 -0.11
CA GLY A 376 -6.89 15.79 -1.42
C GLY A 376 -5.43 15.30 -1.41
N THR A 377 -4.89 14.85 -0.27
CA THR A 377 -3.47 14.44 -0.20
C THR A 377 -3.32 12.97 -0.60
N ILE A 378 -2.83 12.71 -1.81
CA ILE A 378 -2.65 11.33 -2.32
C ILE A 378 -1.61 10.53 -1.53
N SER A 379 -0.58 11.17 -1.00
CA SER A 379 0.45 10.53 -0.18
C SER A 379 -0.12 9.88 1.10
N ALA A 380 -1.23 10.40 1.63
CA ALA A 380 -1.92 9.81 2.77
C ALA A 380 -2.54 8.43 2.45
N ILE A 381 -2.72 8.08 1.18
CA ILE A 381 -3.28 6.80 0.76
C ILE A 381 -2.17 5.75 0.63
N TYR A 382 -1.13 6.03 -0.16
CA TYR A 382 -0.11 5.02 -0.46
C TYR A 382 0.91 4.84 0.66
N ALA A 383 1.14 5.87 1.49
CA ALA A 383 2.17 5.85 2.53
C ALA A 383 1.67 5.34 3.89
N THR A 384 0.40 4.92 4.01
CA THR A 384 -0.19 4.48 5.29
C THR A 384 -0.53 3.00 5.27
N ASP A 385 -0.51 2.37 6.46
CA ASP A 385 -0.80 0.94 6.62
C ASP A 385 -2.28 0.66 6.87
N GLY A 386 -3.02 1.67 7.32
CA GLY A 386 -4.42 1.53 7.67
C GLY A 386 -5.01 2.84 8.21
N PHE A 387 -6.11 2.73 8.90
CA PHE A 387 -6.76 3.88 9.53
C PHE A 387 -7.31 3.51 10.90
N ILE A 388 -7.44 4.52 11.75
CA ILE A 388 -8.20 4.46 12.99
C ILE A 388 -9.56 5.11 12.78
N GLU A 389 -10.58 4.57 13.44
CA GLU A 389 -11.93 5.11 13.46
C GLU A 389 -12.14 5.86 14.78
N ILE A 390 -12.44 7.17 14.67
CA ILE A 390 -12.73 8.02 15.83
C ILE A 390 -14.23 8.29 15.83
N PRO A 391 -14.95 7.85 16.86
CA PRO A 391 -16.40 8.08 16.98
C PRO A 391 -16.76 9.57 16.98
N GLU A 392 -18.00 9.86 16.61
CA GLU A 392 -18.54 11.23 16.44
C GLU A 392 -18.64 12.05 17.73
N ASP A 393 -18.59 11.41 18.88
CA ASP A 393 -18.63 12.01 20.23
C ASP A 393 -17.24 12.16 20.87
N VAL A 394 -16.18 11.62 20.25
CA VAL A 394 -14.81 11.69 20.73
C VAL A 394 -14.14 12.95 20.17
N LEU A 395 -13.76 13.87 21.04
CA LEU A 395 -13.08 15.12 20.68
C LEU A 395 -11.56 15.01 20.65
N MET A 396 -11.01 14.05 21.39
CA MET A 396 -9.59 13.93 21.58
C MET A 396 -9.21 12.49 21.95
N LEU A 397 -8.11 12.02 21.40
CA LEU A 397 -7.42 10.82 21.81
C LEU A 397 -6.03 11.21 22.32
N GLU A 398 -5.64 10.67 23.45
CA GLU A 398 -4.36 11.03 24.08
C GLU A 398 -3.19 10.24 23.49
N GLU A 399 -1.98 10.78 23.65
CA GLU A 399 -0.76 10.06 23.36
C GLU A 399 -0.69 8.78 24.22
N ASN A 400 -0.24 7.66 23.62
CA ASN A 400 -0.20 6.30 24.19
C ASN A 400 -1.56 5.65 24.46
N GLU A 401 -2.67 6.27 24.08
CA GLU A 401 -3.98 5.62 24.10
C GLU A 401 -4.01 4.42 23.13
N GLU A 402 -4.61 3.31 23.57
CA GLU A 402 -4.76 2.12 22.72
C GLU A 402 -5.90 2.30 21.72
N VAL A 403 -5.60 2.10 20.45
CA VAL A 403 -6.55 2.23 19.35
C VAL A 403 -6.53 0.97 18.48
N GLU A 404 -7.66 0.67 17.86
CA GLU A 404 -7.74 -0.36 16.84
C GLU A 404 -7.43 0.24 15.46
N VAL A 405 -6.40 -0.30 14.81
CA VAL A 405 -6.03 0.07 13.44
C VAL A 405 -6.63 -0.95 12.47
N LYS A 406 -7.51 -0.49 11.59
CA LYS A 406 -8.03 -1.29 10.46
C LYS A 406 -7.03 -1.22 9.32
N LEU A 407 -6.49 -2.36 8.91
CA LEU A 407 -5.38 -2.43 7.95
C LEU A 407 -5.86 -2.46 6.51
N PHE A 408 -5.14 -1.79 5.62
CA PHE A 408 -5.33 -1.89 4.18
C PHE A 408 -4.80 -3.22 3.61
N GLY A 409 -3.78 -3.80 4.24
CA GLY A 409 -3.14 -5.04 3.83
C GLY A 409 -2.40 -5.75 4.96
N GLU A 410 -1.44 -6.59 4.62
CA GLU A 410 -0.52 -7.17 5.60
C GLU A 410 0.57 -6.15 5.94
N ILE A 411 0.86 -5.99 7.24
CA ILE A 411 2.01 -5.20 7.67
C ILE A 411 3.25 -6.05 7.45
N LYS A 412 4.15 -5.55 6.62
CA LYS A 412 5.49 -6.10 6.50
C LYS A 412 6.40 -5.42 7.53
N PRO A 413 7.18 -6.18 8.31
CA PRO A 413 8.15 -5.61 9.21
C PRO A 413 9.18 -4.78 8.42
N ALA A 414 9.28 -3.49 8.71
CA ALA A 414 10.28 -2.64 8.10
C ALA A 414 11.68 -3.01 8.62
N ASN A 415 12.63 -3.17 7.71
CA ASN A 415 14.03 -3.42 8.09
C ASN A 415 14.80 -2.15 8.46
N LEU A 416 14.26 -0.96 8.10
CA LEU A 416 14.78 0.35 8.49
C LEU A 416 13.61 1.31 8.74
N VAL A 417 13.54 1.91 9.93
CA VAL A 417 12.52 2.90 10.29
C VAL A 417 13.18 4.27 10.40
N ILE A 418 12.78 5.19 9.52
CA ILE A 418 13.25 6.59 9.50
C ILE A 418 12.09 7.49 9.88
N ILE A 419 12.21 8.21 11.00
CA ILE A 419 11.20 9.18 11.44
C ILE A 419 11.87 10.53 11.65
N GLY A 420 11.37 11.60 11.02
CA GLY A 420 11.96 12.93 11.19
C GLY A 420 11.74 13.83 9.99
N SER A 421 12.71 14.67 9.70
CA SER A 421 12.70 15.49 8.49
C SER A 421 13.14 14.66 7.29
N HIS A 422 12.52 14.94 6.14
CA HIS A 422 12.85 14.30 4.87
C HIS A 422 13.56 15.27 3.91
N CYS A 423 14.45 14.73 3.11
CA CYS A 423 15.15 15.42 2.03
C CYS A 423 15.48 14.40 0.93
N ILE A 424 15.54 14.84 -0.32
CA ILE A 424 15.90 14.01 -1.48
C ILE A 424 17.20 13.21 -1.30
N ALA A 425 18.12 13.69 -0.47
CA ALA A 425 19.36 12.98 -0.14
C ALA A 425 19.10 11.68 0.64
N ILE A 426 17.99 11.58 1.40
CA ILE A 426 17.59 10.32 2.06
C ILE A 426 17.16 9.31 1.00
N ASP A 427 16.41 9.74 -0.01
CA ASP A 427 16.00 8.85 -1.11
C ASP A 427 17.21 8.32 -1.86
N LEU A 428 18.23 9.17 -2.13
CA LEU A 428 19.50 8.74 -2.73
C LEU A 428 20.25 7.71 -1.87
N LEU A 429 20.26 7.89 -0.54
CA LEU A 429 20.86 6.91 0.37
C LEU A 429 20.14 5.57 0.29
N LEU A 430 18.82 5.58 0.29
CA LEU A 430 18.00 4.36 0.19
C LEU A 430 18.18 3.65 -1.16
N GLU A 431 18.28 4.41 -2.26
CA GLU A 431 18.61 3.85 -3.58
C GLU A 431 19.99 3.13 -3.58
N LEU A 432 20.99 3.73 -2.93
CA LEU A 432 22.33 3.13 -2.81
C LEU A 432 22.37 1.89 -1.91
N MET A 433 21.47 1.83 -0.94
CA MET A 433 21.36 0.67 -0.06
C MET A 433 20.79 -0.57 -0.77
N GLY A 434 20.08 -0.39 -1.89
CA GLY A 434 19.52 -1.49 -2.69
C GLY A 434 18.21 -2.03 -2.12
N GLU A 435 18.03 -3.35 -2.16
CA GLU A 435 16.77 -3.99 -1.73
C GLU A 435 16.52 -3.83 -0.23
N LEU A 436 15.64 -2.87 0.09
CA LEU A 436 15.18 -2.57 1.43
C LEU A 436 13.66 -2.32 1.42
N GLU A 437 13.00 -2.69 2.50
CA GLU A 437 11.64 -2.24 2.79
C GLU A 437 11.69 -1.19 3.93
N PRO A 438 12.07 0.07 3.63
CA PRO A 438 12.15 1.12 4.63
C PRO A 438 10.77 1.65 4.98
N LYS A 439 10.57 2.02 6.24
CA LYS A 439 9.43 2.79 6.69
C LYS A 439 9.85 4.23 6.94
N ILE A 440 9.36 5.16 6.12
CA ILE A 440 9.70 6.58 6.22
C ILE A 440 8.48 7.36 6.72
N ILE A 441 8.62 8.06 7.85
CA ILE A 441 7.56 8.88 8.42
C ILE A 441 8.06 10.31 8.56
N ASN A 442 7.58 11.20 7.67
CA ASN A 442 8.01 12.60 7.65
C ASN A 442 7.15 13.44 8.61
N LEU A 443 7.67 13.71 9.81
CA LEU A 443 7.01 14.50 10.87
C LEU A 443 7.86 15.70 11.32
N GLY A 444 9.01 15.94 10.66
CA GLY A 444 9.95 17.01 11.03
C GLY A 444 10.93 16.63 12.14
N SER A 445 11.94 17.48 12.31
CA SER A 445 13.11 17.20 13.18
C SER A 445 12.74 16.93 14.63
N THR A 446 11.84 17.73 15.22
CA THR A 446 11.43 17.57 16.62
C THR A 446 10.76 16.23 16.88
N ALA A 447 9.85 15.81 16.00
CA ALA A 447 9.20 14.51 16.13
C ALA A 447 10.20 13.37 15.95
N GLY A 448 11.19 13.53 15.05
CA GLY A 448 12.29 12.58 14.87
C GLY A 448 13.14 12.40 16.15
N ILE A 449 13.49 13.50 16.81
CA ILE A 449 14.23 13.45 18.08
C ILE A 449 13.43 12.68 19.14
N LEU A 450 12.13 12.96 19.26
CA LEU A 450 11.25 12.26 20.20
C LEU A 450 11.08 10.77 19.86
N ALA A 451 11.01 10.43 18.57
CA ALA A 451 10.92 9.04 18.12
C ALA A 451 12.20 8.26 18.48
N VAL A 452 13.39 8.86 18.31
CA VAL A 452 14.65 8.26 18.76
C VAL A 452 14.68 8.09 20.27
N LYS A 453 14.28 9.12 21.04
CA LYS A 453 14.19 9.06 22.50
C LYS A 453 13.30 7.90 22.98
N ARG A 454 12.22 7.59 22.25
CA ARG A 454 11.27 6.51 22.55
C ARG A 454 11.66 5.16 21.92
N ARG A 455 12.80 5.06 21.24
CA ARG A 455 13.23 3.84 20.51
C ARG A 455 12.26 3.42 19.42
N GLU A 456 11.51 4.35 18.86
CA GLU A 456 10.53 4.15 17.79
C GLU A 456 11.13 4.31 16.39
N ALA A 457 12.28 4.97 16.25
CA ALA A 457 13.04 5.13 15.00
C ALA A 457 14.41 4.46 15.08
N ASP A 458 14.87 3.91 13.95
CA ASP A 458 16.27 3.50 13.78
C ASP A 458 17.16 4.70 13.46
N VAL A 459 16.66 5.63 12.65
CA VAL A 459 17.34 6.86 12.22
C VAL A 459 16.37 8.01 12.20
N ALA A 460 16.76 9.18 12.69
CA ALA A 460 15.99 10.42 12.54
C ALA A 460 16.79 11.49 11.79
N GLY A 461 16.26 11.96 10.66
CA GLY A 461 16.79 13.13 9.96
C GLY A 461 16.43 14.42 10.68
N ILE A 462 17.42 15.24 11.02
CA ILE A 462 17.22 16.48 11.78
C ILE A 462 18.06 17.65 11.23
N HIS A 463 17.51 18.86 11.36
CA HIS A 463 18.17 20.10 10.92
C HIS A 463 17.67 21.30 11.73
N LEU A 464 17.82 21.26 13.04
CA LEU A 464 17.36 22.30 13.95
C LEU A 464 18.47 23.32 14.22
N LEU A 465 18.17 24.59 14.03
CA LEU A 465 19.05 25.69 14.36
C LEU A 465 18.74 26.16 15.78
N SER A 466 19.76 26.22 16.64
CA SER A 466 19.65 26.74 17.98
C SER A 466 19.95 28.25 18.04
N GLU A 467 19.59 28.90 19.15
CA GLU A 467 19.79 30.34 19.35
C GLU A 467 21.27 30.77 19.37
N ASP A 468 22.17 29.85 19.72
CA ASP A 468 23.63 30.03 19.68
C ASP A 468 24.21 29.94 18.24
N GLY A 469 23.37 29.66 17.26
CA GLY A 469 23.76 29.54 15.87
C GLY A 469 24.31 28.17 15.49
N ASN A 470 24.29 27.17 16.38
CA ASN A 470 24.73 25.81 16.09
C ASN A 470 23.56 24.92 15.65
N TYR A 471 23.87 23.88 14.88
CA TYR A 471 22.85 22.91 14.45
C TYR A 471 22.83 21.69 15.34
N ASN A 472 21.62 21.22 15.63
CA ASN A 472 21.23 19.92 16.14
C ASN A 472 21.73 19.58 17.55
N GLU A 473 23.02 19.53 17.85
CA GLU A 473 23.58 18.98 19.08
C GLU A 473 22.98 19.59 20.36
N THR A 474 23.02 20.92 20.49
CA THR A 474 22.50 21.64 21.66
C THR A 474 21.03 21.33 21.91
N LEU A 475 20.23 21.29 20.84
CA LEU A 475 18.80 21.02 20.94
C LEU A 475 18.51 19.57 21.28
N VAL A 476 19.22 18.60 20.67
CA VAL A 476 19.07 17.17 21.00
C VAL A 476 19.33 16.94 22.49
N ARG A 477 20.40 17.53 23.05
CA ARG A 477 20.70 17.46 24.50
C ARG A 477 19.59 18.10 25.35
N ARG A 478 19.01 19.25 24.93
CA ARG A 478 17.88 19.89 25.63
C ARG A 478 16.61 19.03 25.63
N PHE A 479 16.38 18.21 24.62
CA PHE A 479 15.27 17.23 24.60
C PHE A 479 15.49 16.04 25.56
N GLY A 480 16.67 15.94 26.20
CA GLY A 480 16.99 14.86 27.13
C GLY A 480 17.02 13.51 26.43
N VAL A 481 17.61 13.46 25.25
CA VAL A 481 17.91 12.20 24.58
C VAL A 481 19.15 11.62 25.24
N GLU A 482 19.09 10.36 25.59
CA GLU A 482 20.19 9.58 26.17
C GLU A 482 20.48 8.37 25.28
N ASP A 483 21.69 7.86 25.33
CA ASP A 483 22.10 6.68 24.56
C ASP A 483 21.84 6.78 23.04
N ALA A 484 22.14 7.91 22.45
CA ALA A 484 22.08 8.14 21.02
C ALA A 484 23.41 8.69 20.48
N VAL A 485 23.57 8.62 19.18
CA VAL A 485 24.70 9.19 18.44
C VAL A 485 24.14 10.13 17.39
N LEU A 486 24.65 11.36 17.37
CA LEU A 486 24.42 12.31 16.29
C LEU A 486 25.48 12.09 15.22
N VAL A 487 25.06 11.66 14.04
CA VAL A 487 25.94 11.44 12.88
C VAL A 487 25.81 12.65 11.96
N LYS A 488 26.93 13.31 11.68
CA LYS A 488 26.97 14.44 10.74
C LYS A 488 26.65 13.95 9.33
N GLY A 489 25.69 14.57 8.71
CA GLY A 489 25.20 14.18 7.40
C GLY A 489 25.77 15.04 6.28
N TYR A 490 25.03 15.98 5.77
CA TYR A 490 25.39 16.81 4.61
C TYR A 490 24.92 18.26 4.78
N LEU A 491 25.47 19.14 3.96
CA LEU A 491 25.07 20.55 3.96
C LEU A 491 24.01 20.82 2.89
N ARG A 492 23.06 21.72 3.24
CA ARG A 492 22.04 22.27 2.34
C ARG A 492 22.17 23.80 2.30
N GLU A 493 22.21 24.39 1.11
CA GLU A 493 22.20 25.85 0.98
C GLU A 493 20.78 26.37 1.18
N GLN A 494 20.59 27.18 2.22
CA GLN A 494 19.38 27.94 2.50
C GLN A 494 19.53 29.39 2.06
N GLY A 495 18.45 29.99 1.55
CA GLY A 495 18.46 31.35 1.10
C GLY A 495 17.11 31.83 0.59
N PHE A 496 17.09 33.01 0.00
CA PHE A 496 15.91 33.54 -0.66
C PHE A 496 15.71 32.87 -2.02
N ILE A 497 14.51 32.37 -2.25
CA ILE A 497 14.00 31.97 -3.56
C ILE A 497 13.27 33.17 -4.13
N VAL A 498 13.58 33.55 -5.36
CA VAL A 498 12.98 34.69 -6.05
C VAL A 498 12.64 34.31 -7.50
N ALA A 499 11.73 35.05 -8.14
CA ALA A 499 11.38 34.84 -9.54
C ALA A 499 12.62 35.01 -10.43
N ARG A 500 12.62 34.31 -11.58
CA ARG A 500 13.72 34.36 -12.55
C ARG A 500 14.06 35.79 -12.95
N GLY A 501 15.34 36.13 -12.92
CA GLY A 501 15.86 37.46 -13.15
C GLY A 501 15.73 38.40 -11.97
N ASN A 502 15.25 37.95 -10.82
CA ASN A 502 15.07 38.74 -9.59
C ASN A 502 14.44 40.14 -9.84
N PRO A 503 13.22 40.20 -10.38
CA PRO A 503 12.62 41.47 -10.85
C PRO A 503 12.42 42.49 -9.75
N LYS A 504 12.38 42.07 -8.47
CA LYS A 504 12.29 42.97 -7.31
C LYS A 504 13.67 43.39 -6.79
N GLY A 505 14.77 42.88 -7.35
CA GLY A 505 16.12 43.23 -6.92
C GLY A 505 16.41 42.89 -5.46
N ILE A 506 15.87 41.78 -4.96
CA ILE A 506 16.09 41.30 -3.58
C ILE A 506 17.56 40.90 -3.43
N LYS A 507 18.23 41.38 -2.40
CA LYS A 507 19.64 41.06 -2.11
C LYS A 507 19.88 40.66 -0.64
N SER A 508 19.06 41.18 0.25
CA SER A 508 19.26 41.06 1.68
C SER A 508 17.95 41.02 2.44
N ILE A 509 18.02 40.82 3.78
CA ILE A 509 16.87 40.77 4.65
C ILE A 509 16.13 42.12 4.73
N GLU A 510 16.84 43.24 4.58
CA GLU A 510 16.30 44.59 4.59
C GLU A 510 15.31 44.83 3.46
N ASP A 511 15.51 44.18 2.31
CA ASP A 511 14.63 44.30 1.15
C ASP A 511 13.21 43.78 1.41
N LEU A 512 13.03 42.91 2.43
CA LEU A 512 11.72 42.41 2.81
C LEU A 512 10.83 43.49 3.44
N LEU A 513 11.40 44.61 3.90
CA LEU A 513 10.66 45.72 4.47
C LEU A 513 10.04 46.66 3.43
N ARG A 514 10.37 46.48 2.15
CA ARG A 514 9.82 47.31 1.04
C ARG A 514 8.34 46.96 0.82
N GLU A 515 7.49 47.98 0.71
CA GLU A 515 6.03 47.83 0.59
C GLU A 515 5.60 47.00 -0.64
N GLU A 516 6.38 47.06 -1.73
CA GLU A 516 6.11 46.34 -2.97
C GLU A 516 6.58 44.88 -2.96
N VAL A 517 7.23 44.42 -1.88
CA VAL A 517 7.72 43.02 -1.72
C VAL A 517 6.76 42.18 -0.88
N ARG A 518 6.30 41.07 -1.45
CA ARG A 518 5.45 40.08 -0.75
C ARG A 518 6.25 38.84 -0.46
N ILE A 519 6.32 38.45 0.79
CA ILE A 519 6.94 37.20 1.21
C ILE A 519 5.89 36.08 1.34
N VAL A 520 6.31 34.86 1.06
CA VAL A 520 5.70 33.65 1.59
C VAL A 520 6.66 32.99 2.57
N ASN A 521 6.18 32.72 3.76
CA ASN A 521 6.99 32.19 4.85
C ASN A 521 6.83 30.66 4.97
N ARG A 522 7.68 30.04 5.75
CA ARG A 522 7.50 28.66 6.20
C ARG A 522 6.64 28.59 7.45
N ASN A 523 6.01 27.45 7.67
CA ASN A 523 5.22 27.21 8.86
C ASN A 523 6.06 27.37 10.15
N ARG A 524 5.42 27.80 11.24
CA ARG A 524 6.04 27.92 12.56
C ARG A 524 6.67 26.60 12.99
N GLY A 525 7.86 26.66 13.59
CA GLY A 525 8.62 25.49 14.04
C GLY A 525 9.51 24.85 12.96
N SER A 526 9.47 25.29 11.71
CA SER A 526 10.45 24.86 10.71
C SER A 526 11.80 25.58 10.91
N GLY A 527 12.94 24.89 10.69
CA GLY A 527 14.28 25.48 10.79
C GLY A 527 14.46 26.71 9.89
N THR A 528 13.87 26.70 8.71
CA THR A 528 13.89 27.85 7.77
C THR A 528 13.13 29.05 8.31
N ARG A 529 12.01 28.85 9.04
CA ARG A 529 11.31 29.94 9.71
C ARG A 529 12.15 30.51 10.85
N VAL A 530 12.78 29.64 11.65
CA VAL A 530 13.68 30.05 12.72
C VAL A 530 14.84 30.87 12.17
N LEU A 531 15.43 30.46 11.05
CA LEU A 531 16.48 31.23 10.37
C LEU A 531 16.00 32.64 9.98
N LEU A 532 14.81 32.76 9.35
CA LEU A 532 14.24 34.07 9.02
C LEU A 532 14.07 34.94 10.28
N ASP A 533 13.45 34.38 11.30
CA ASP A 533 13.15 35.12 12.54
C ASP A 533 14.44 35.59 13.26
N MET A 534 15.52 34.77 13.24
CA MET A 534 16.84 35.16 13.74
C MET A 534 17.44 36.33 12.93
N GLN A 535 17.36 36.26 11.59
CA GLN A 535 17.85 37.35 10.74
C GLN A 535 17.07 38.66 10.97
N LEU A 536 15.74 38.56 11.16
CA LEU A 536 14.90 39.71 11.48
C LEU A 536 15.18 40.27 12.90
N GLN A 537 15.48 39.41 13.87
CA GLN A 537 15.92 39.87 15.22
C GLN A 537 17.27 40.59 15.15
N GLU A 538 18.20 40.09 14.34
CA GLU A 538 19.47 40.78 14.12
C GLU A 538 19.26 42.16 13.46
N LEU A 539 18.36 42.24 12.46
CA LEU A 539 17.96 43.49 11.85
C LEU A 539 17.33 44.44 12.87
N ALA A 540 16.45 43.93 13.75
CA ALA A 540 15.86 44.70 14.85
C ALA A 540 16.93 45.33 15.77
N ARG A 541 17.95 44.53 16.14
CA ARG A 541 19.10 45.03 16.94
C ARG A 541 19.91 46.10 16.21
N LYS A 542 20.15 45.92 14.88
CA LYS A 542 20.92 46.88 14.09
C LYS A 542 20.18 48.20 13.83
N THR A 543 18.86 48.15 13.64
CA THR A 543 18.04 49.30 13.29
C THR A 543 17.41 49.99 14.49
N GLY A 544 17.36 49.32 15.65
CA GLY A 544 16.65 49.85 16.85
C GLY A 544 15.11 49.74 16.72
N ILE A 545 14.61 49.08 15.69
CA ILE A 545 13.16 48.87 15.47
C ILE A 545 12.75 47.62 16.23
N ASP A 546 11.59 47.66 16.90
CA ASP A 546 11.06 46.48 17.59
C ASP A 546 10.80 45.31 16.62
N PHE A 547 11.09 44.11 17.06
CA PHE A 547 10.95 42.90 16.26
C PHE A 547 9.52 42.66 15.78
N GLU A 548 8.52 42.92 16.66
CA GLU A 548 7.11 42.78 16.26
C GLU A 548 6.70 43.85 15.24
N GLU A 549 7.29 45.05 15.32
CA GLU A 549 7.07 46.08 14.32
C GLU A 549 7.68 45.71 12.96
N ILE A 550 8.89 45.12 12.94
CA ILE A 550 9.51 44.59 11.70
C ILE A 550 8.61 43.56 11.05
N LYS A 551 8.08 42.59 11.81
CA LYS A 551 7.18 41.57 11.30
C LYS A 551 5.90 42.15 10.67
N ARG A 552 5.33 43.19 11.30
CA ARG A 552 4.13 43.86 10.78
C ARG A 552 4.40 44.62 9.48
N ARG A 553 5.62 45.15 9.31
CA ARG A 553 6.02 45.85 8.06
C ARG A 553 6.20 44.90 6.89
N ILE A 554 6.52 43.62 7.15
CA ILE A 554 6.75 42.63 6.09
C ILE A 554 5.40 42.12 5.54
N ARG A 555 5.10 42.46 4.31
CA ARG A 555 3.87 42.04 3.66
C ARG A 555 3.89 40.54 3.36
N GLY A 556 2.98 39.79 4.00
CA GLY A 556 2.87 38.34 3.80
C GLY A 556 3.63 37.50 4.83
N TYR A 557 4.19 38.13 5.91
CA TYR A 557 4.90 37.40 6.96
C TYR A 557 4.08 36.27 7.58
N GLU A 558 2.75 36.41 7.71
CA GLU A 558 1.82 35.39 8.25
C GLU A 558 1.30 34.43 7.17
N VAL A 559 1.69 34.59 5.90
CA VAL A 559 1.32 33.65 4.84
C VAL A 559 2.28 32.48 4.87
N GLU A 560 1.78 31.31 5.26
CA GLU A 560 2.61 30.13 5.52
C GLU A 560 2.51 29.07 4.41
N ALA A 561 3.65 28.50 4.07
CA ALA A 561 3.81 27.34 3.19
C ALA A 561 4.45 26.17 3.95
N LYS A 562 3.87 24.96 3.85
CA LYS A 562 4.31 23.79 4.63
C LYS A 562 5.60 23.13 4.10
N THR A 563 5.94 23.32 2.82
CA THR A 563 7.10 22.70 2.18
C THR A 563 7.94 23.74 1.45
N HIS A 564 9.19 23.41 1.10
CA HIS A 564 10.04 24.27 0.28
C HIS A 564 9.46 24.41 -1.14
N ASP A 565 8.85 23.32 -1.66
CA ASP A 565 8.17 23.33 -2.95
C ASP A 565 6.99 24.30 -2.97
N ALA A 566 6.17 24.32 -1.91
CA ALA A 566 5.04 25.25 -1.80
C ALA A 566 5.50 26.71 -1.78
N VAL A 567 6.68 27.00 -1.20
CA VAL A 567 7.31 28.33 -1.29
C VAL A 567 7.68 28.63 -2.74
N ALA A 568 8.39 27.72 -3.41
CA ALA A 568 8.82 27.91 -4.80
C ALA A 568 7.62 28.07 -5.75
N ILE A 569 6.59 27.24 -5.61
CA ILE A 569 5.35 27.33 -6.40
C ILE A 569 4.66 28.69 -6.19
N SER A 570 4.60 29.19 -4.96
CA SER A 570 3.99 30.50 -4.67
C SER A 570 4.71 31.63 -5.40
N ILE A 571 6.03 31.52 -5.55
CA ILE A 571 6.85 32.49 -6.29
C ILE A 571 6.69 32.28 -7.79
N ALA A 572 6.78 31.05 -8.28
CA ALA A 572 6.62 30.73 -9.71
C ALA A 572 5.24 31.15 -10.27
N THR A 573 4.21 31.13 -9.43
CA THR A 573 2.84 31.54 -9.79
C THR A 573 2.55 33.02 -9.52
N GLY A 574 3.54 33.80 -9.02
CA GLY A 574 3.39 35.24 -8.75
C GLY A 574 2.53 35.59 -7.54
N LYS A 575 2.22 34.61 -6.66
CA LYS A 575 1.51 34.84 -5.40
C LYS A 575 2.39 35.53 -4.36
N ALA A 576 3.69 35.28 -4.40
CA ALA A 576 4.72 35.94 -3.61
C ALA A 576 5.89 36.35 -4.50
N ASP A 577 6.70 37.31 -4.05
CA ASP A 577 7.88 37.80 -4.75
C ASP A 577 9.17 37.14 -4.22
N VAL A 578 9.16 36.71 -2.96
CA VAL A 578 10.28 36.05 -2.28
C VAL A 578 9.81 35.10 -1.18
N GLY A 579 10.62 34.12 -0.86
CA GLY A 579 10.45 33.24 0.30
C GLY A 579 11.75 32.53 0.64
N LEU A 580 11.88 32.03 1.87
CA LEU A 580 13.05 31.25 2.25
C LEU A 580 12.86 29.77 1.91
N GLY A 581 13.91 29.18 1.33
CA GLY A 581 13.93 27.78 0.99
C GLY A 581 15.33 27.25 0.72
N ILE A 582 15.43 26.08 0.12
CA ILE A 582 16.69 25.43 -0.25
C ILE A 582 16.95 25.60 -1.76
N LYS A 583 18.23 25.73 -2.13
CA LYS A 583 18.66 25.99 -3.50
C LYS A 583 18.19 24.93 -4.49
N SER A 584 18.25 23.66 -4.09
CA SER A 584 17.83 22.56 -4.96
C SER A 584 16.38 22.70 -5.43
N VAL A 585 15.48 23.15 -4.54
CA VAL A 585 14.07 23.38 -4.89
C VAL A 585 13.91 24.59 -5.81
N ALA A 586 14.62 25.70 -5.55
CA ALA A 586 14.60 26.86 -6.46
C ALA A 586 14.93 26.45 -7.90
N LYS A 587 15.94 25.60 -8.07
CA LYS A 587 16.39 25.08 -9.39
C LYS A 587 15.36 24.20 -10.08
N ILE A 588 14.69 23.30 -9.35
CA ILE A 588 13.62 22.45 -9.89
C ILE A 588 12.53 23.29 -10.55
N TYR A 589 12.18 24.44 -9.95
CA TYR A 589 11.13 25.33 -10.45
C TYR A 589 11.65 26.44 -11.38
N GLY A 590 12.95 26.42 -11.76
CA GLY A 590 13.55 27.42 -12.65
C GLY A 590 13.60 28.82 -12.06
N LEU A 591 13.69 28.93 -10.74
CA LEU A 591 13.74 30.18 -9.97
C LEU A 591 15.19 30.55 -9.64
N ASP A 592 15.44 31.84 -9.36
CA ASP A 592 16.73 32.32 -8.89
C ASP A 592 16.84 32.14 -7.36
N PHE A 593 18.08 32.05 -6.91
CA PHE A 593 18.40 31.78 -5.51
C PHE A 593 19.50 32.73 -4.99
N ILE A 594 19.26 33.28 -3.81
CA ILE A 594 20.21 34.15 -3.11
C ILE A 594 20.62 33.46 -1.82
N PRO A 595 21.88 32.99 -1.70
CA PRO A 595 22.30 32.21 -0.53
C PRO A 595 22.36 33.07 0.72
N LEU A 596 21.91 32.49 1.84
CA LEU A 596 22.03 33.09 3.16
C LEU A 596 22.94 32.29 4.08
N ARG A 597 22.74 30.98 4.16
CA ARG A 597 23.48 30.11 5.09
C ARG A 597 23.49 28.66 4.59
N ALA A 598 24.55 27.92 4.92
CA ALA A 598 24.55 26.46 4.83
C ALA A 598 23.90 25.88 6.10
N GLU A 599 22.96 24.96 5.93
CA GLU A 599 22.26 24.21 6.96
C GLU A 599 22.86 22.82 7.08
N GLU A 600 23.09 22.35 8.31
CA GLU A 600 23.52 20.98 8.58
C GLU A 600 22.30 20.07 8.71
N PHE A 601 22.22 19.08 7.85
CA PHE A 601 21.24 18.01 7.94
C PHE A 601 21.94 16.76 8.48
N ASP A 602 21.63 16.38 9.72
CA ASP A 602 22.29 15.32 10.46
C ASP A 602 21.32 14.16 10.75
N PHE A 603 21.87 13.05 11.22
CA PHE A 603 21.12 11.84 11.55
C PHE A 603 21.30 11.49 13.03
N LEU A 604 20.20 11.41 13.76
CA LEU A 604 20.19 10.96 15.15
C LEU A 604 19.83 9.46 15.19
N ILE A 605 20.67 8.66 15.85
CA ILE A 605 20.58 7.18 15.83
C ILE A 605 20.72 6.66 17.27
N PRO A 606 19.81 5.82 17.77
CA PRO A 606 19.97 5.17 19.07
C PRO A 606 21.21 4.25 19.08
N LYS A 607 21.99 4.21 20.16
CA LYS A 607 23.23 3.42 20.25
C LYS A 607 23.00 1.93 20.02
N ASP A 608 21.90 1.38 20.51
CA ASP A 608 21.51 -0.03 20.30
C ASP A 608 21.19 -0.36 18.85
N ARG A 609 20.88 0.64 18.01
CA ARG A 609 20.59 0.47 16.58
C ARG A 609 21.83 0.56 15.68
N LEU A 610 22.96 1.06 16.19
CA LEU A 610 24.17 1.22 15.38
C LEU A 610 24.69 -0.09 14.77
N ARG A 611 24.41 -1.24 15.42
CA ARG A 611 24.81 -2.58 14.95
C ARG A 611 23.73 -3.28 14.11
N LYS A 612 22.64 -2.61 13.81
CA LYS A 612 21.60 -3.14 12.91
C LYS A 612 22.12 -3.07 11.48
N ASN A 613 22.14 -4.18 10.75
CA ASN A 613 22.71 -4.26 9.39
C ASN A 613 22.21 -3.14 8.46
N SER A 614 20.91 -2.79 8.54
CA SER A 614 20.35 -1.70 7.73
C SER A 614 20.89 -0.32 8.13
N VAL A 615 21.20 -0.10 9.41
CA VAL A 615 21.79 1.16 9.89
C VAL A 615 23.28 1.21 9.55
N GLU A 616 24.00 0.13 9.69
CA GLU A 616 25.42 0.04 9.25
C GLU A 616 25.52 0.35 7.76
N ARG A 617 24.67 -0.28 6.94
CA ARG A 617 24.62 -0.03 5.50
C ARG A 617 24.26 1.42 5.16
N PHE A 618 23.32 2.02 5.90
CA PHE A 618 22.97 3.43 5.76
C PHE A 618 24.18 4.35 6.01
N LEU A 619 24.97 4.08 7.06
CA LEU A 619 26.16 4.84 7.40
C LEU A 619 27.30 4.64 6.39
N GLU A 620 27.49 3.43 5.88
CA GLU A 620 28.43 3.16 4.79
C GLU A 620 28.08 3.94 3.52
N CYS A 621 26.79 3.92 3.12
CA CYS A 621 26.33 4.68 1.96
C CYS A 621 26.51 6.18 2.14
N LEU A 622 26.23 6.71 3.35
CA LEU A 622 26.41 8.15 3.67
C LEU A 622 27.86 8.61 3.46
N GLN A 623 28.85 7.76 3.74
CA GLN A 623 30.28 8.05 3.63
C GLN A 623 30.86 7.67 2.26
N SER A 624 30.06 7.10 1.36
CA SER A 624 30.55 6.62 0.07
C SER A 624 30.82 7.75 -0.93
N GLU A 625 31.81 7.56 -1.80
CA GLU A 625 32.09 8.47 -2.92
C GLU A 625 30.88 8.55 -3.87
N GLU A 626 30.17 7.42 -4.06
CA GLU A 626 29.00 7.37 -4.91
C GLU A 626 27.86 8.28 -4.42
N PHE A 627 27.62 8.30 -3.10
CA PHE A 627 26.65 9.24 -2.52
C PHE A 627 27.07 10.69 -2.77
N ALA A 628 28.34 11.01 -2.53
CA ALA A 628 28.86 12.35 -2.75
C ALA A 628 28.70 12.81 -4.22
N GLU A 629 28.98 11.92 -5.18
CA GLU A 629 28.83 12.21 -6.62
C GLU A 629 27.36 12.36 -7.04
N ARG A 630 26.47 11.51 -6.53
CA ARG A 630 25.04 11.62 -6.81
C ARG A 630 24.45 12.87 -6.19
N LEU A 631 24.86 13.22 -4.98
CA LEU A 631 24.38 14.40 -4.26
C LEU A 631 24.75 15.70 -4.98
N LYS A 632 25.91 15.80 -5.63
CA LYS A 632 26.35 16.96 -6.42
C LYS A 632 25.39 17.30 -7.58
N LYS A 633 24.60 16.33 -8.07
CA LYS A 633 23.60 16.60 -9.12
C LYS A 633 22.47 17.51 -8.63
N PHE A 634 22.28 17.64 -7.33
CA PHE A 634 21.31 18.51 -6.71
C PHE A 634 22.00 19.79 -6.22
N GLU A 635 21.89 20.88 -6.99
CA GLU A 635 22.52 22.14 -6.64
C GLU A 635 22.20 22.58 -5.21
N GLY A 636 23.22 22.93 -4.43
CA GLY A 636 23.10 23.37 -3.05
C GLY A 636 23.11 22.24 -2.01
N LEU A 637 23.27 20.98 -2.44
CA LEU A 637 23.53 19.84 -1.55
C LEU A 637 24.96 19.38 -1.71
N ARG A 638 25.66 19.12 -0.60
CA ARG A 638 27.04 18.61 -0.63
C ARG A 638 27.42 17.90 0.66
N VAL A 639 28.26 16.91 0.54
CA VAL A 639 29.02 16.37 1.67
C VAL A 639 30.10 17.38 2.10
N TYR A 640 30.60 17.23 3.32
CA TYR A 640 31.67 18.08 3.85
C TYR A 640 32.60 17.25 4.75
N GLU A 641 33.68 17.85 5.28
CA GLU A 641 34.73 17.17 6.02
C GLU A 641 34.26 16.38 7.23
N ARG A 642 33.12 16.79 7.82
CA ARG A 642 32.55 16.11 8.99
C ARG A 642 31.50 15.04 8.64
N THR A 643 31.17 14.84 7.37
CA THR A 643 30.18 13.82 6.97
C THR A 643 30.57 12.43 7.51
N GLY A 644 29.66 11.81 8.27
CA GLY A 644 29.89 10.52 8.93
C GLY A 644 30.53 10.62 10.32
N GLU A 645 30.95 11.82 10.78
CA GLU A 645 31.44 12.02 12.14
C GLU A 645 30.35 11.71 13.15
N LYS A 646 30.72 10.95 14.20
CA LYS A 646 29.82 10.49 15.26
C LYS A 646 30.04 11.31 16.51
N ILE A 647 29.01 11.94 17.04
CA ILE A 647 29.01 12.73 18.28
C ILE A 647 28.14 12.00 19.29
N GLU A 648 28.70 11.64 20.43
CA GLU A 648 27.99 10.99 21.54
C GLU A 648 27.02 12.00 22.20
N ILE A 649 25.76 11.59 22.36
CA ILE A 649 24.74 12.38 23.04
C ILE A 649 24.44 11.81 24.42
#